data_1c9466c5d3a0c713f28c965b52aee092
#
_entry.id   1c9466c5d3a0c713f28c965b52aee092
#
_cell.length_a   1.000
_cell.length_b   1.000
_cell.length_c   1.000
_cell.angle_alpha   90.00
_cell.angle_beta   90.00
_cell.angle_gamma   90.00
#
_symmetry.space_group_name_H-M   'P 1'
#
loop_
_entity.id
_entity.type
_entity.pdbx_description
1 polymer ?
#
loop_
_entity_poly.entity_id
_entity_poly.type
_entity_poly.pdbx_seq_one_letter_code
_entity_poly.pdbx_strand_id
1 'polypeptide(L)'
;MHSPEEHLNYYLMDYTNRAFLFQTNQNQTIIMKKTLLLLFNLIAINAQSITPEQIELLTFRNIGPAVAGGRIHDVEVVPNSPEIVFIASASGGIWKSTSKGTMWKPVFDDQVVSNFGDIAISKSDPKVLYAGTGEQQNRQSTSWGNGVYKSTDQGESWTSVGLENTYHIGKVIIHPKNPNIVYVAALGNLWNESKDRGVYKTTNGGRSWKKILYINNRTGVVTLEIDKDDPNILYAAAYQRMRKVWGFNGGGPGSAIYKTTNGGGKWTKLSKGLPPGDKGRIGLAASRTRSKIIYATIEHADSSGFYRSADGGNNWKRMNSLNPRPMYYSHIHVDPSNDDIVYMLATEFYRTENRGKTFYQMPTRPTYDVGVHSDHHSLWINPKNSNHFFLAGDAGLHESWDYGKTYNRLNNIPIGQFYGMGVDMDIPYNIYGGMQDNHSWMGPSSTRHWLGILADDWVQIGFGDGMYQQPDPKSNVLYNASQNGGIIRVDRKTGNMQGLKPVPQNSDEKYRFDWVTPLAVSKHNSKKIFLGGNRLFISEDAGVSWTASPDLSTQTNRDSLEIMGVLGIDTKLSRNDGTSSYGEIISISESPLWDRVIWVGTDDGNVQVSKDAGKTWDEVGQNIQGLPSNSYVSRVLASKKGRPISYVTFDRHREGDWKPYVFKTEDYGQSWIALHNDLPSGSINVIVEHPDNPDVLFIGTENSVFVSVNGGSDWTKLKANLPTTLYDDMVIHPREKDLILGTHGRSFWVLDDTTPFVEWNQSQNNNLFLFSIRPATLFYYWKDTSYRGQEEWVGPNPPYGALINFVINSDADSANITISRKKKTVREYKIAVNKGKIDQIVWDLKYSPPSFQNNERETEGLTKPDDSQLLPRPPHGLDPEGPDVSPGTYLVTISTGNESFSQKVKVNGDPKLDLKAGDYRKRELFLIDLHEFHEKVFVKNNELKETVKEYEKTMDEDDDELKNMKALQKKVNTIRSGAMRLASELQGGGVRQGSFYPPTDTHQQRYGQLVGLWEEVRSSDNE
;
A
#
# COMPACT_ATOMS: atom_id res chain seq x y z
N MET A 1 -42.62 18.85 86.21
CA MET A 1 -42.35 17.44 85.94
C MET A 1 -43.10 17.09 84.69
N HIS A 2 -42.45 17.21 83.53
CA HIS A 2 -42.97 16.75 82.24
C HIS A 2 -42.27 15.48 81.92
N SER A 3 -43.06 14.52 81.51
CA SER A 3 -42.60 13.13 81.22
C SER A 3 -41.67 12.97 80.00
N PRO A 4 -40.81 12.02 79.97
CA PRO A 4 -39.85 11.79 78.90
C PRO A 4 -40.46 11.37 77.52
N GLU A 5 -41.78 11.16 77.45
CA GLU A 5 -42.42 10.62 76.22
C GLU A 5 -42.67 11.67 75.09
N GLU A 6 -42.77 12.96 75.46
CA GLU A 6 -43.00 13.99 74.43
C GLU A 6 -41.76 14.34 73.62
N HIS A 7 -40.56 14.14 74.16
CA HIS A 7 -39.32 14.40 73.38
C HIS A 7 -39.00 13.26 72.35
N LEU A 8 -39.52 12.06 72.51
CA LEU A 8 -39.26 10.95 71.60
C LEU A 8 -40.11 11.03 70.32
N ASN A 9 -41.34 11.56 70.44
CA ASN A 9 -42.22 11.71 69.27
C ASN A 9 -41.82 12.89 68.40
N TYR A 10 -41.15 13.90 68.89
CA TYR A 10 -40.62 15.01 68.06
C TYR A 10 -39.39 14.55 67.28
N TYR A 11 -38.52 13.73 67.84
CA TYR A 11 -37.33 13.16 67.14
C TYR A 11 -37.73 12.12 66.14
N LEU A 12 -38.74 11.31 66.34
CA LEU A 12 -39.21 10.33 65.36
C LEU A 12 -39.95 10.93 64.18
N MET A 13 -40.66 12.06 64.33
CA MET A 13 -41.29 12.79 63.22
C MET A 13 -40.28 13.52 62.34
N ASP A 14 -39.18 14.03 62.91
CA ASP A 14 -38.13 14.69 62.09
C ASP A 14 -37.30 13.69 61.33
N TYR A 15 -37.08 12.48 61.87
CA TYR A 15 -36.38 11.39 61.11
C TYR A 15 -37.21 10.80 59.98
N THR A 16 -38.51 10.68 60.12
CA THR A 16 -39.41 10.17 59.06
C THR A 16 -39.63 11.23 58.02
N ASN A 17 -39.68 12.49 58.28
CA ASN A 17 -39.76 13.56 57.30
C ASN A 17 -38.44 13.76 56.53
N ARG A 18 -37.28 13.62 57.19
CA ARG A 18 -35.98 13.65 56.53
C ARG A 18 -35.74 12.41 55.66
N ALA A 19 -36.17 11.24 56.09
CA ALA A 19 -36.08 10.00 55.29
C ALA A 19 -37.02 10.06 54.07
N PHE A 20 -38.23 10.64 54.17
CA PHE A 20 -39.16 10.80 53.09
C PHE A 20 -38.68 11.84 52.06
N LEU A 21 -38.09 12.95 52.52
CA LEU A 21 -37.47 13.97 51.68
C LEU A 21 -36.18 13.44 50.99
N PHE A 22 -35.41 12.57 51.65
CA PHE A 22 -34.24 11.93 51.03
C PHE A 22 -34.66 10.89 50.00
N GLN A 23 -35.71 10.10 50.22
CA GLN A 23 -36.24 9.13 49.28
C GLN A 23 -36.94 9.78 48.10
N THR A 24 -37.65 10.89 48.27
CA THR A 24 -38.23 11.67 47.14
C THR A 24 -37.15 12.37 46.32
N ASN A 25 -36.10 12.91 46.93
CA ASN A 25 -34.98 13.50 46.20
C ASN A 25 -34.14 12.44 45.44
N GLN A 26 -33.92 11.25 46.03
CA GLN A 26 -33.24 10.17 45.32
C GLN A 26 -34.07 9.65 44.14
N ASN A 27 -35.38 9.47 44.31
CA ASN A 27 -36.25 9.06 43.20
C ASN A 27 -36.37 10.13 42.12
N GLN A 28 -36.43 11.41 42.44
CA GLN A 28 -36.42 12.50 41.47
C GLN A 28 -35.05 12.56 40.74
N THR A 29 -33.94 12.35 41.46
CA THR A 29 -32.59 12.31 40.84
C THR A 29 -32.42 11.06 39.97
N ILE A 30 -32.99 9.92 40.35
CA ILE A 30 -32.97 8.70 39.54
C ILE A 30 -33.88 8.82 38.33
N ILE A 31 -35.07 9.44 38.47
CA ILE A 31 -35.99 9.73 37.38
C ILE A 31 -35.36 10.76 36.44
N MET A 32 -34.77 11.84 36.96
CA MET A 32 -34.07 12.82 36.14
C MET A 32 -32.83 12.21 35.41
N LYS A 33 -32.07 11.36 36.10
CA LYS A 33 -30.97 10.61 35.43
C LYS A 33 -31.47 9.62 34.38
N LYS A 34 -32.56 8.89 34.64
CA LYS A 34 -33.20 8.01 33.65
C LYS A 34 -33.85 8.78 32.51
N THR A 35 -34.46 9.95 32.77
CA THR A 35 -35.02 10.83 31.76
C THR A 35 -33.89 11.53 30.95
N LEU A 36 -32.80 11.94 31.59
CA LEU A 36 -31.59 12.41 30.88
C LEU A 36 -30.92 11.29 30.06
N LEU A 37 -30.85 10.06 30.60
CA LEU A 37 -30.35 8.89 29.81
C LEU A 37 -31.30 8.55 28.66
N LEU A 38 -32.61 8.65 28.82
CA LEU A 38 -33.59 8.49 27.73
C LEU A 38 -33.57 9.66 26.75
N LEU A 39 -33.36 10.90 27.21
CA LEU A 39 -33.14 12.05 26.34
C LEU A 39 -31.77 12.03 25.64
N PHE A 40 -30.72 11.53 26.31
CA PHE A 40 -29.44 11.26 25.65
C PHE A 40 -29.52 10.09 24.63
N ASN A 41 -30.38 9.09 24.88
CA ASN A 41 -30.65 8.03 23.88
C ASN A 41 -31.64 8.47 22.77
N LEU A 42 -32.39 9.58 22.96
CA LEU A 42 -33.28 10.18 21.96
C LEU A 42 -32.60 11.30 21.17
N ILE A 43 -31.41 11.77 21.62
CA ILE A 43 -30.46 12.61 20.87
C ILE A 43 -29.21 11.79 20.50
N ALA A 44 -29.28 10.47 20.50
CA ALA A 44 -28.50 9.69 19.55
C ALA A 44 -29.03 10.11 18.17
N ILE A 45 -28.52 11.22 17.64
CA ILE A 45 -28.49 11.46 16.21
C ILE A 45 -28.11 10.09 15.64
N ASN A 46 -29.02 9.46 14.92
CA ASN A 46 -28.71 8.28 14.16
C ASN A 46 -27.56 8.71 13.24
N ALA A 47 -26.33 8.53 13.68
CA ALA A 47 -25.16 8.71 12.85
C ALA A 47 -25.32 7.65 11.76
N GLN A 48 -25.70 8.11 10.59
CA GLN A 48 -26.09 7.27 9.49
C GLN A 48 -24.80 6.62 8.95
N SER A 49 -24.74 5.31 8.94
CA SER A 49 -23.62 4.58 8.36
C SER A 49 -23.46 4.99 6.89
N ILE A 50 -22.22 5.06 6.43
CA ILE A 50 -21.91 5.27 5.03
C ILE A 50 -21.87 3.90 4.32
N THR A 51 -22.26 3.82 3.05
CA THR A 51 -22.22 2.55 2.30
C THR A 51 -21.10 2.53 1.27
N PRO A 52 -20.64 1.33 0.83
CA PRO A 52 -19.62 1.22 -0.20
C PRO A 52 -19.98 1.94 -1.50
N GLU A 53 -21.27 1.91 -1.90
CA GLU A 53 -21.74 2.56 -3.13
C GLU A 53 -21.67 4.08 -3.04
N GLN A 54 -21.84 4.66 -1.85
CA GLN A 54 -21.78 6.10 -1.63
C GLN A 54 -20.38 6.67 -1.77
N ILE A 55 -19.34 5.84 -1.57
CA ILE A 55 -17.92 6.23 -1.56
C ILE A 55 -17.13 5.64 -2.73
N GLU A 56 -17.74 4.93 -3.65
CA GLU A 56 -17.05 4.19 -4.72
C GLU A 56 -16.27 5.08 -5.69
N LEU A 57 -16.63 6.38 -5.78
CA LEU A 57 -15.95 7.35 -6.64
C LEU A 57 -14.73 8.02 -5.99
N LEU A 58 -14.52 7.80 -4.68
CA LEU A 58 -13.33 8.27 -3.98
C LEU A 58 -12.15 7.34 -4.27
N THR A 59 -11.29 7.71 -5.21
CA THR A 59 -10.17 6.87 -5.67
C THR A 59 -8.85 7.21 -4.99
N PHE A 60 -8.02 6.19 -4.79
CA PHE A 60 -6.67 6.32 -4.23
C PHE A 60 -5.63 6.39 -5.35
N ARG A 61 -4.53 7.09 -5.09
CA ARG A 61 -3.34 7.12 -5.94
C ARG A 61 -2.29 6.15 -5.40
N ASN A 62 -1.77 5.24 -6.22
CA ASN A 62 -0.54 4.53 -5.89
C ASN A 62 0.64 5.45 -6.20
N ILE A 63 1.42 5.80 -5.20
CA ILE A 63 2.54 6.73 -5.34
C ILE A 63 3.92 6.03 -5.32
N GLY A 64 3.95 4.70 -5.27
CA GLY A 64 5.18 3.93 -5.14
C GLY A 64 5.69 3.86 -3.70
N PRO A 65 6.98 3.64 -3.48
CA PRO A 65 8.04 3.49 -4.49
C PRO A 65 7.98 2.18 -5.29
N ALA A 66 8.59 2.21 -6.49
CA ALA A 66 8.94 1.00 -7.23
C ALA A 66 10.46 0.73 -7.23
N VAL A 67 11.26 1.65 -6.71
CA VAL A 67 12.74 1.63 -6.69
C VAL A 67 13.36 0.49 -5.89
N ALA A 68 12.64 0.03 -4.86
CA ALA A 68 13.00 -1.15 -4.09
C ALA A 68 11.81 -2.08 -4.20
N GLY A 69 11.95 -3.12 -4.98
CA GLY A 69 10.88 -4.12 -5.14
C GLY A 69 10.49 -4.75 -3.80
N GLY A 70 9.49 -5.62 -3.82
CA GLY A 70 9.16 -6.51 -2.71
C GLY A 70 9.49 -7.94 -3.09
N ARG A 71 9.19 -8.85 -2.19
CA ARG A 71 9.48 -10.28 -2.37
C ARG A 71 8.68 -10.87 -3.52
N ILE A 72 9.40 -11.46 -4.48
CA ILE A 72 8.85 -12.24 -5.58
C ILE A 72 9.15 -13.72 -5.35
N HIS A 73 8.10 -14.52 -5.22
CA HIS A 73 8.21 -15.96 -4.96
C HIS A 73 8.37 -16.79 -6.19
N ASP A 74 7.80 -16.36 -7.31
CA ASP A 74 7.96 -17.11 -8.56
C ASP A 74 7.92 -16.20 -9.78
N VAL A 75 8.63 -16.62 -10.83
CA VAL A 75 8.67 -15.98 -12.14
C VAL A 75 8.51 -17.02 -13.23
N GLU A 76 7.54 -16.81 -14.11
CA GLU A 76 7.26 -17.72 -15.22
C GLU A 76 7.16 -16.96 -16.55
N VAL A 77 7.71 -17.54 -17.60
CA VAL A 77 7.69 -17.00 -18.96
C VAL A 77 6.88 -17.92 -19.87
N VAL A 78 5.99 -17.33 -20.64
CA VAL A 78 5.10 -18.09 -21.51
C VAL A 78 5.89 -18.85 -22.58
N PRO A 79 5.72 -20.19 -22.70
CA PRO A 79 6.40 -20.98 -23.71
C PRO A 79 6.15 -20.43 -25.12
N ASN A 80 7.24 -20.18 -25.88
CA ASN A 80 7.27 -19.65 -27.26
C ASN A 80 6.79 -18.18 -27.42
N SER A 81 6.46 -17.49 -26.31
CA SER A 81 6.11 -16.07 -26.26
C SER A 81 6.93 -15.39 -25.15
N PRO A 82 8.26 -15.27 -25.31
CA PRO A 82 9.15 -14.80 -24.25
C PRO A 82 8.94 -13.32 -23.87
N GLU A 83 8.15 -12.60 -24.64
CA GLU A 83 7.68 -11.26 -24.30
C GLU A 83 6.66 -11.25 -23.16
N ILE A 84 6.01 -12.39 -22.88
CA ILE A 84 5.00 -12.50 -21.84
C ILE A 84 5.61 -13.14 -20.59
N VAL A 85 5.73 -12.36 -19.56
CA VAL A 85 6.31 -12.72 -18.25
C VAL A 85 5.28 -12.52 -17.16
N PHE A 86 5.20 -13.49 -16.25
CA PHE A 86 4.41 -13.41 -15.02
C PHE A 86 5.33 -13.42 -13.81
N ILE A 87 5.00 -12.62 -12.81
CA ILE A 87 5.56 -12.75 -11.48
C ILE A 87 4.44 -12.97 -10.47
N ALA A 88 4.71 -13.82 -9.49
CA ALA A 88 3.86 -14.02 -8.32
C ALA A 88 4.60 -13.49 -7.09
N SER A 89 4.10 -12.40 -6.51
CA SER A 89 4.71 -11.78 -5.33
C SER A 89 4.26 -12.47 -4.04
N ALA A 90 5.02 -12.29 -2.98
CA ALA A 90 4.70 -12.81 -1.67
C ALA A 90 3.35 -12.28 -1.16
N SER A 91 3.08 -10.99 -1.36
CA SER A 91 1.92 -10.31 -0.80
C SER A 91 1.32 -9.19 -1.68
N GLY A 92 1.78 -9.04 -2.92
CA GLY A 92 1.39 -7.96 -3.84
C GLY A 92 0.67 -8.42 -5.11
N GLY A 93 0.13 -9.63 -5.16
CA GLY A 93 -0.63 -10.12 -6.30
C GLY A 93 0.22 -10.77 -7.41
N ILE A 94 -0.42 -11.06 -8.55
CA ILE A 94 0.21 -11.52 -9.78
C ILE A 94 0.31 -10.34 -10.74
N TRP A 95 1.49 -10.17 -11.34
CA TRP A 95 1.76 -9.16 -12.34
C TRP A 95 2.12 -9.79 -13.67
N LYS A 96 1.60 -9.23 -14.75
CA LYS A 96 1.84 -9.66 -16.12
C LYS A 96 2.54 -8.55 -16.91
N SER A 97 3.61 -8.90 -17.60
CA SER A 97 4.20 -8.08 -18.65
C SER A 97 3.98 -8.75 -20.01
N THR A 98 3.68 -7.96 -21.04
CA THR A 98 3.63 -8.37 -22.45
C THR A 98 4.75 -7.74 -23.27
N SER A 99 5.71 -7.12 -22.59
CA SER A 99 6.80 -6.34 -23.17
C SER A 99 8.17 -6.68 -22.56
N LYS A 100 8.38 -7.94 -22.14
CA LYS A 100 9.63 -8.44 -21.50
C LYS A 100 10.02 -7.68 -20.23
N GLY A 101 9.06 -7.20 -19.46
CA GLY A 101 9.32 -6.47 -18.23
C GLY A 101 9.39 -4.95 -18.35
N THR A 102 9.23 -4.39 -19.57
CA THR A 102 9.18 -2.92 -19.76
C THR A 102 7.97 -2.31 -19.05
N MET A 103 6.81 -2.97 -19.14
CA MET A 103 5.59 -2.54 -18.43
C MET A 103 4.94 -3.73 -17.73
N TRP A 104 4.33 -3.48 -16.59
CA TRP A 104 3.65 -4.47 -15.77
C TRP A 104 2.22 -4.04 -15.45
N LYS A 105 1.30 -5.02 -15.52
CA LYS A 105 -0.10 -4.85 -15.13
C LYS A 105 -0.42 -5.84 -14.00
N PRO A 106 -1.04 -5.40 -12.88
CA PRO A 106 -1.60 -6.33 -11.91
C PRO A 106 -2.80 -7.05 -12.53
N VAL A 107 -2.88 -8.36 -12.35
CA VAL A 107 -3.92 -9.19 -12.98
C VAL A 107 -4.68 -10.06 -11.98
N PHE A 108 -4.57 -9.75 -10.69
CA PHE A 108 -5.18 -10.56 -9.64
C PHE A 108 -5.90 -9.75 -8.54
N ASP A 109 -6.02 -8.43 -8.68
CA ASP A 109 -6.48 -7.50 -7.65
C ASP A 109 -7.95 -7.69 -7.23
N ASP A 110 -8.78 -8.30 -8.08
CA ASP A 110 -10.19 -8.57 -7.80
C ASP A 110 -10.42 -9.82 -6.93
N GLN A 111 -9.36 -10.55 -6.60
CA GLN A 111 -9.47 -11.75 -5.77
C GLN A 111 -9.37 -11.43 -4.28
N VAL A 112 -9.77 -12.39 -3.44
CA VAL A 112 -9.84 -12.19 -1.97
C VAL A 112 -8.51 -12.36 -1.25
N VAL A 113 -7.46 -12.78 -1.95
CA VAL A 113 -6.08 -12.93 -1.47
C VAL A 113 -5.10 -12.40 -2.50
N SER A 114 -3.89 -12.04 -2.06
CA SER A 114 -2.82 -11.51 -2.90
C SER A 114 -1.46 -12.19 -2.69
N ASN A 115 -1.44 -13.28 -1.93
CA ASN A 115 -0.23 -13.93 -1.44
C ASN A 115 -0.01 -15.25 -2.18
N PHE A 116 1.22 -15.49 -2.68
CA PHE A 116 1.52 -16.62 -3.54
C PHE A 116 2.72 -17.41 -3.07
N GLY A 117 2.65 -18.73 -3.29
CA GLY A 117 3.79 -19.62 -3.16
C GLY A 117 4.34 -20.09 -4.50
N ASP A 118 3.48 -20.18 -5.54
CA ASP A 118 3.89 -20.67 -6.85
C ASP A 118 2.87 -20.32 -7.95
N ILE A 119 3.34 -20.16 -9.19
CA ILE A 119 2.52 -20.02 -10.40
C ILE A 119 3.02 -21.00 -11.45
N ALA A 120 2.12 -21.63 -12.20
CA ALA A 120 2.47 -22.58 -13.23
C ALA A 120 1.74 -22.30 -14.55
N ILE A 121 2.46 -22.36 -15.67
CA ILE A 121 1.92 -22.21 -17.03
C ILE A 121 1.89 -23.59 -17.73
N SER A 122 0.77 -23.93 -18.34
CA SER A 122 0.66 -25.18 -19.08
C SER A 122 1.52 -25.14 -20.35
N LYS A 123 2.38 -26.17 -20.52
CA LYS A 123 3.21 -26.31 -21.72
C LYS A 123 2.39 -26.73 -22.97
N SER A 124 1.26 -27.44 -22.75
CA SER A 124 0.41 -27.91 -23.84
C SER A 124 -0.65 -26.89 -24.26
N ASP A 125 -0.99 -25.96 -23.39
CA ASP A 125 -1.92 -24.85 -23.65
C ASP A 125 -1.51 -23.63 -22.80
N PRO A 126 -0.69 -22.72 -23.32
CA PRO A 126 -0.19 -21.58 -22.55
C PRO A 126 -1.23 -20.55 -22.11
N LYS A 127 -2.48 -20.70 -22.52
CA LYS A 127 -3.59 -19.89 -21.99
C LYS A 127 -4.03 -20.35 -20.61
N VAL A 128 -3.70 -21.60 -20.24
CA VAL A 128 -4.08 -22.20 -18.95
C VAL A 128 -2.95 -22.02 -17.94
N LEU A 129 -3.25 -21.31 -16.86
CA LEU A 129 -2.38 -21.10 -15.72
C LEU A 129 -3.06 -21.59 -14.45
N TYR A 130 -2.25 -21.98 -13.47
CA TYR A 130 -2.68 -22.23 -12.09
C TYR A 130 -1.77 -21.47 -11.15
N ALA A 131 -2.36 -20.86 -10.12
CA ALA A 131 -1.67 -20.14 -9.05
C ALA A 131 -1.98 -20.78 -7.70
N GLY A 132 -0.96 -21.14 -6.95
CA GLY A 132 -1.03 -21.62 -5.58
C GLY A 132 -0.82 -20.47 -4.61
N THR A 133 -1.84 -20.21 -3.79
CA THR A 133 -1.83 -19.07 -2.87
C THR A 133 -1.18 -19.37 -1.52
N GLY A 134 -0.72 -18.32 -0.82
CA GLY A 134 -0.04 -18.36 0.47
C GLY A 134 1.47 -18.59 0.36
N GLU A 135 2.22 -17.76 1.06
CA GLU A 135 3.69 -17.81 1.05
C GLU A 135 4.24 -19.16 1.51
N GLN A 136 5.25 -19.66 0.83
CA GLN A 136 5.90 -20.93 1.20
C GLN A 136 7.01 -20.79 2.27
N GLN A 137 7.50 -19.59 2.52
CA GLN A 137 8.53 -19.28 3.51
C GLN A 137 7.97 -19.35 4.94
N ASN A 138 8.87 -19.18 5.94
CA ASN A 138 8.55 -19.37 7.34
C ASN A 138 8.89 -18.13 8.17
N ARG A 139 8.56 -16.93 7.69
CA ARG A 139 8.77 -15.67 8.42
C ARG A 139 7.63 -15.40 9.41
N GLN A 140 7.83 -14.48 10.35
CA GLN A 140 6.76 -13.93 11.19
C GLN A 140 5.77 -13.09 10.39
N SER A 141 6.21 -12.50 9.29
CA SER A 141 5.39 -11.74 8.33
C SER A 141 4.78 -12.61 7.22
N THR A 142 4.88 -13.94 7.31
CA THR A 142 4.31 -14.86 6.31
C THR A 142 2.81 -14.72 6.23
N SER A 143 2.29 -14.48 5.04
CA SER A 143 0.87 -14.33 4.76
C SER A 143 0.28 -15.61 4.18
N TRP A 144 -1.00 -15.83 4.47
CA TRP A 144 -1.72 -17.05 4.05
C TRP A 144 -2.51 -16.83 2.77
N GLY A 145 -2.86 -17.92 2.13
CA GLY A 145 -3.73 -17.97 0.97
C GLY A 145 -5.01 -18.74 1.24
N ASN A 146 -5.80 -18.95 0.20
CA ASN A 146 -7.05 -19.70 0.25
C ASN A 146 -7.20 -20.68 -0.92
N GLY A 147 -6.15 -21.44 -1.20
CA GLY A 147 -6.19 -22.53 -2.18
C GLY A 147 -5.60 -22.21 -3.55
N VAL A 148 -6.18 -22.78 -4.58
CA VAL A 148 -5.67 -22.73 -5.96
C VAL A 148 -6.62 -21.93 -6.84
N TYR A 149 -6.04 -21.08 -7.68
CA TYR A 149 -6.74 -20.34 -8.72
C TYR A 149 -6.33 -20.82 -10.11
N LYS A 150 -7.25 -20.71 -11.07
CA LYS A 150 -7.03 -21.06 -12.46
C LYS A 150 -7.41 -19.90 -13.38
N SER A 151 -6.58 -19.67 -14.38
CA SER A 151 -6.90 -18.86 -15.56
C SER A 151 -6.97 -19.74 -16.80
N THR A 152 -7.80 -19.35 -17.77
CA THR A 152 -7.92 -19.99 -19.10
C THR A 152 -7.77 -18.99 -20.25
N ASP A 153 -7.42 -17.76 -19.92
CA ASP A 153 -7.27 -16.62 -20.84
C ASP A 153 -5.91 -15.95 -20.72
N GLN A 154 -4.88 -16.72 -20.34
CA GLN A 154 -3.51 -16.23 -20.17
C GLN A 154 -3.39 -15.19 -19.04
N GLY A 155 -4.11 -15.39 -17.94
CA GLY A 155 -4.00 -14.58 -16.72
C GLY A 155 -4.80 -13.28 -16.72
N GLU A 156 -5.69 -13.05 -17.71
CA GLU A 156 -6.56 -11.86 -17.68
C GLU A 156 -7.67 -11.98 -16.63
N SER A 157 -8.16 -13.20 -16.38
CA SER A 157 -9.11 -13.49 -15.31
C SER A 157 -8.74 -14.76 -14.55
N TRP A 158 -9.19 -14.84 -13.28
CA TRP A 158 -8.87 -15.93 -12.37
C TRP A 158 -10.11 -16.42 -11.62
N THR A 159 -10.21 -17.73 -11.46
CA THR A 159 -11.30 -18.38 -10.73
C THR A 159 -10.71 -19.34 -9.68
N SER A 160 -11.22 -19.28 -8.44
CA SER A 160 -10.88 -20.26 -7.41
C SER A 160 -11.35 -21.65 -7.86
N VAL A 161 -10.47 -22.63 -7.71
CA VAL A 161 -10.74 -24.03 -8.06
C VAL A 161 -10.58 -24.97 -6.86
N GLY A 162 -10.66 -24.41 -5.63
CA GLY A 162 -10.70 -25.19 -4.38
C GLY A 162 -9.38 -25.24 -3.62
N LEU A 163 -9.35 -26.10 -2.61
CA LEU A 163 -8.26 -26.27 -1.64
C LEU A 163 -8.08 -25.07 -0.69
N GLU A 164 -9.14 -24.36 -0.36
CA GLU A 164 -9.18 -23.12 0.43
C GLU A 164 -8.47 -23.28 1.79
N ASN A 165 -8.59 -24.45 2.43
CA ASN A 165 -8.02 -24.71 3.76
C ASN A 165 -6.56 -25.15 3.73
N THR A 166 -5.88 -25.07 2.58
CA THR A 166 -4.45 -25.43 2.50
C THR A 166 -3.51 -24.32 2.99
N TYR A 167 -3.97 -23.10 3.09
CA TYR A 167 -3.28 -21.89 3.58
C TYR A 167 -1.98 -21.55 2.83
N HIS A 168 -1.09 -22.52 2.61
CA HIS A 168 0.21 -22.30 1.98
C HIS A 168 0.48 -23.40 0.95
N ILE A 169 0.69 -22.99 -0.30
CA ILE A 169 1.02 -23.90 -1.40
C ILE A 169 2.48 -23.67 -1.80
N GLY A 170 3.26 -24.75 -1.75
CA GLY A 170 4.69 -24.69 -2.05
C GLY A 170 5.02 -24.89 -3.53
N LYS A 171 4.22 -25.70 -4.26
CA LYS A 171 4.44 -25.97 -5.69
C LYS A 171 3.18 -26.44 -6.40
N VAL A 172 3.00 -26.00 -7.64
CA VAL A 172 1.96 -26.45 -8.57
C VAL A 172 2.65 -27.05 -9.81
N ILE A 173 2.31 -28.28 -10.16
CA ILE A 173 2.82 -28.94 -11.37
C ILE A 173 1.66 -29.30 -12.29
N ILE A 174 1.66 -28.76 -13.49
CA ILE A 174 0.75 -29.13 -14.57
C ILE A 174 1.37 -30.26 -15.37
N HIS A 175 0.60 -31.31 -15.64
CA HIS A 175 1.04 -32.42 -16.48
C HIS A 175 1.42 -31.90 -17.89
N PRO A 176 2.60 -32.25 -18.43
CA PRO A 176 3.16 -31.62 -19.62
C PRO A 176 2.31 -31.74 -20.88
N LYS A 177 1.40 -32.74 -20.96
CA LYS A 177 0.54 -33.01 -22.13
C LYS A 177 -0.94 -32.79 -21.87
N ASN A 178 -1.38 -32.49 -20.65
CA ASN A 178 -2.79 -32.32 -20.31
C ASN A 178 -3.00 -31.29 -19.22
N PRO A 179 -3.50 -30.08 -19.55
CA PRO A 179 -3.68 -28.99 -18.60
C PRO A 179 -4.74 -29.26 -17.51
N ASN A 180 -5.54 -30.33 -17.66
CA ASN A 180 -6.53 -30.71 -16.67
C ASN A 180 -5.99 -31.65 -15.56
N ILE A 181 -4.73 -32.18 -15.72
CA ILE A 181 -4.08 -32.97 -14.69
C ILE A 181 -3.06 -32.06 -13.98
N VAL A 182 -3.30 -31.81 -12.70
CA VAL A 182 -2.47 -30.91 -11.89
C VAL A 182 -2.17 -31.55 -10.55
N TYR A 183 -0.95 -31.37 -10.07
CA TYR A 183 -0.49 -31.77 -8.75
C TYR A 183 -0.15 -30.53 -7.94
N VAL A 184 -0.55 -30.49 -6.67
CA VAL A 184 -0.34 -29.39 -5.76
C VAL A 184 0.33 -29.86 -4.48
N ALA A 185 1.46 -29.25 -4.15
CA ALA A 185 2.15 -29.42 -2.88
C ALA A 185 1.57 -28.46 -1.84
N ALA A 186 0.79 -28.97 -0.90
CA ALA A 186 0.19 -28.17 0.17
C ALA A 186 1.01 -28.28 1.45
N LEU A 187 1.60 -27.17 1.89
CA LEU A 187 2.28 -27.05 3.18
C LEU A 187 1.29 -27.05 4.35
N GLY A 188 0.06 -26.57 4.12
CA GLY A 188 -0.97 -26.44 5.15
C GLY A 188 -0.73 -25.21 6.05
N ASN A 189 -1.56 -25.07 7.08
CA ASN A 189 -1.48 -23.97 8.03
C ASN A 189 -0.11 -23.90 8.71
N LEU A 190 0.56 -22.74 8.69
CA LEU A 190 1.89 -22.55 9.30
C LEU A 190 1.81 -22.55 10.85
N TRP A 191 0.71 -22.04 11.39
CA TRP A 191 0.57 -21.75 12.83
C TRP A 191 -0.11 -22.85 13.61
N ASN A 192 -0.85 -23.74 12.95
CA ASN A 192 -1.62 -24.82 13.61
C ASN A 192 -1.51 -26.15 12.87
N GLU A 193 -1.87 -27.22 13.60
CA GLU A 193 -2.08 -28.52 13.00
C GLU A 193 -3.23 -28.46 11.99
N SER A 194 -3.08 -29.15 10.87
CA SER A 194 -4.10 -29.20 9.82
C SER A 194 -4.06 -30.55 9.10
N LYS A 195 -5.22 -31.10 8.83
CA LYS A 195 -5.36 -32.28 7.96
C LYS A 195 -5.26 -31.92 6.47
N ASP A 196 -5.25 -30.61 6.13
CA ASP A 196 -5.23 -30.13 4.73
C ASP A 196 -3.80 -29.94 4.21
N ARG A 197 -2.88 -30.82 4.64
CA ARG A 197 -1.47 -30.91 4.26
C ARG A 197 -1.25 -32.08 3.30
N GLY A 198 -0.19 -32.00 2.46
CA GLY A 198 0.22 -33.12 1.63
C GLY A 198 0.23 -32.82 0.12
N VAL A 199 0.00 -33.83 -0.72
CA VAL A 199 -0.11 -33.66 -2.17
C VAL A 199 -1.54 -33.90 -2.62
N TYR A 200 -2.06 -32.97 -3.42
CA TYR A 200 -3.37 -33.08 -4.06
C TYR A 200 -3.22 -33.25 -5.57
N LYS A 201 -4.15 -33.97 -6.17
CA LYS A 201 -4.23 -34.19 -7.62
C LYS A 201 -5.63 -33.91 -8.12
N THR A 202 -5.73 -33.19 -9.23
CA THR A 202 -6.93 -33.13 -10.06
C THR A 202 -6.68 -33.83 -11.40
N THR A 203 -7.75 -34.32 -12.02
CA THR A 203 -7.72 -34.86 -13.38
C THR A 203 -8.80 -34.20 -14.28
N ASN A 204 -9.48 -33.21 -13.74
CA ASN A 204 -10.58 -32.52 -14.39
C ASN A 204 -10.46 -30.99 -14.33
N GLY A 205 -9.23 -30.48 -14.24
CA GLY A 205 -8.94 -29.04 -14.30
C GLY A 205 -9.30 -28.26 -13.04
N GLY A 206 -9.27 -28.91 -11.87
CA GLY A 206 -9.56 -28.27 -10.58
C GLY A 206 -11.02 -28.42 -10.12
N ARG A 207 -11.95 -29.00 -10.93
CA ARG A 207 -13.33 -29.21 -10.50
C ARG A 207 -13.50 -30.14 -9.30
N SER A 208 -12.50 -31.02 -9.08
CA SER A 208 -12.38 -31.82 -7.89
C SER A 208 -10.93 -32.20 -7.63
N TRP A 209 -10.58 -32.39 -6.35
CA TRP A 209 -9.26 -32.72 -5.89
C TRP A 209 -9.24 -34.00 -5.05
N LYS A 210 -8.21 -34.83 -5.25
CA LYS A 210 -7.95 -36.00 -4.44
C LYS A 210 -6.61 -35.82 -3.71
N LYS A 211 -6.60 -35.95 -2.38
CA LYS A 211 -5.37 -36.03 -1.60
C LYS A 211 -4.70 -37.37 -1.88
N ILE A 212 -3.51 -37.35 -2.44
CA ILE A 212 -2.76 -38.55 -2.90
C ILE A 212 -1.52 -38.85 -2.04
N LEU A 213 -1.09 -37.90 -1.22
CA LEU A 213 -0.07 -38.10 -0.18
C LEU A 213 -0.48 -37.35 1.07
N TYR A 214 -0.53 -38.02 2.20
CA TYR A 214 -0.73 -37.46 3.54
C TYR A 214 0.21 -38.14 4.51
N ILE A 215 0.94 -37.40 5.31
CA ILE A 215 1.88 -37.92 6.30
C ILE A 215 1.26 -37.85 7.69
N ASN A 216 1.01 -36.63 8.17
CA ASN A 216 0.31 -36.32 9.41
C ASN A 216 -0.15 -34.86 9.42
N ASN A 217 -0.83 -34.40 10.49
CA ASN A 217 -1.38 -33.06 10.64
C ASN A 217 -0.34 -31.94 10.87
N ARG A 218 0.95 -32.27 11.03
CA ARG A 218 2.08 -31.35 11.24
C ARG A 218 3.00 -31.27 10.02
N THR A 219 2.85 -32.20 9.05
CA THR A 219 3.77 -32.35 7.92
C THR A 219 3.06 -32.07 6.60
N GLY A 220 3.46 -31.00 5.91
CA GLY A 220 3.02 -30.69 4.55
C GLY A 220 4.05 -31.12 3.49
N VAL A 221 3.84 -30.65 2.26
CA VAL A 221 4.80 -30.84 1.15
C VAL A 221 5.19 -29.48 0.63
N VAL A 222 6.51 -29.20 0.58
CA VAL A 222 7.04 -27.88 0.19
C VAL A 222 7.36 -27.80 -1.30
N THR A 223 7.83 -28.90 -1.91
CA THR A 223 8.13 -28.91 -3.33
C THR A 223 7.81 -30.27 -3.97
N LEU A 224 7.54 -30.22 -5.26
CA LEU A 224 7.29 -31.36 -6.13
C LEU A 224 8.19 -31.29 -7.36
N GLU A 225 8.64 -32.44 -7.84
CA GLU A 225 9.31 -32.57 -9.13
C GLU A 225 8.70 -33.70 -9.93
N ILE A 226 8.63 -33.52 -11.26
CA ILE A 226 8.13 -34.52 -12.21
C ILE A 226 9.27 -34.98 -13.14
N ASP A 227 9.35 -36.28 -13.40
CA ASP A 227 10.33 -36.82 -14.32
C ASP A 227 10.03 -36.34 -15.75
N LYS A 228 11.10 -36.00 -16.49
CA LYS A 228 10.97 -35.45 -17.85
C LYS A 228 10.41 -36.43 -18.87
N ASP A 229 10.67 -37.77 -18.71
CA ASP A 229 10.27 -38.79 -19.66
C ASP A 229 8.97 -39.50 -19.29
N ASP A 230 8.76 -39.74 -17.98
CA ASP A 230 7.54 -40.38 -17.48
C ASP A 230 6.82 -39.47 -16.45
N PRO A 231 5.74 -38.77 -16.83
CA PRO A 231 5.00 -37.91 -15.92
C PRO A 231 4.26 -38.64 -14.80
N ASN A 232 4.27 -39.95 -14.73
CA ASN A 232 3.80 -40.74 -13.60
C ASN A 232 4.82 -40.84 -12.46
N ILE A 233 6.06 -40.49 -12.74
CA ILE A 233 7.11 -40.46 -11.74
C ILE A 233 7.21 -39.07 -11.16
N LEU A 234 6.88 -38.94 -9.85
CA LEU A 234 7.01 -37.67 -9.11
C LEU A 234 7.83 -37.89 -7.84
N TYR A 235 8.45 -36.80 -7.42
CA TYR A 235 9.19 -36.69 -6.15
C TYR A 235 8.56 -35.57 -5.32
N ALA A 236 8.38 -35.80 -4.02
CA ALA A 236 7.79 -34.85 -3.09
C ALA A 236 8.72 -34.66 -1.89
N ALA A 237 9.04 -33.42 -1.55
CA ALA A 237 9.71 -33.09 -0.29
C ALA A 237 8.70 -32.72 0.78
N ALA A 238 8.54 -33.61 1.75
CA ALA A 238 7.71 -33.36 2.91
C ALA A 238 8.45 -32.52 3.95
N TYR A 239 7.74 -31.61 4.60
CA TYR A 239 8.28 -30.69 5.58
C TYR A 239 7.36 -30.54 6.79
N GLN A 240 7.87 -30.93 7.96
CA GLN A 240 7.23 -30.74 9.26
C GLN A 240 7.62 -29.37 9.80
N ARG A 241 6.65 -28.48 10.01
CA ARG A 241 6.91 -27.11 10.47
C ARG A 241 5.73 -26.53 11.23
N MET A 242 6.05 -25.65 12.20
CA MET A 242 5.07 -24.80 12.85
C MET A 242 5.75 -23.56 13.44
N ARG A 243 5.09 -22.40 13.29
CA ARG A 243 5.51 -21.12 13.87
C ARG A 243 4.47 -20.64 14.88
N LYS A 244 4.95 -20.04 15.94
CA LYS A 244 4.17 -19.28 16.93
C LYS A 244 4.79 -17.89 17.11
N VAL A 245 4.14 -17.02 17.85
CA VAL A 245 4.69 -15.69 18.19
C VAL A 245 6.04 -15.84 18.85
N TRP A 246 6.20 -16.80 19.78
CA TRP A 246 7.40 -17.02 20.58
C TRP A 246 8.50 -17.84 19.92
N GLY A 247 8.31 -18.36 18.70
CA GLY A 247 9.34 -19.15 18.07
C GLY A 247 8.92 -19.96 16.86
N PHE A 248 9.87 -20.72 16.33
CA PHE A 248 9.69 -21.60 15.19
C PHE A 248 10.28 -22.99 15.45
N ASN A 249 9.59 -24.03 15.02
CA ASN A 249 10.13 -25.38 14.95
C ASN A 249 10.07 -25.83 13.47
N GLY A 250 11.23 -25.86 12.83
CA GLY A 250 11.40 -26.12 11.40
C GLY A 250 11.82 -27.53 11.05
N GLY A 251 11.48 -28.53 11.84
CA GLY A 251 11.83 -29.90 11.53
C GLY A 251 11.11 -30.97 12.31
N GLY A 252 11.40 -32.24 11.98
CA GLY A 252 10.85 -33.38 12.68
C GLY A 252 10.85 -34.68 11.85
N PRO A 253 10.35 -35.79 12.42
CA PRO A 253 10.34 -37.11 11.79
C PRO A 253 9.48 -37.24 10.55
N GLY A 254 8.55 -36.30 10.33
CA GLY A 254 7.71 -36.24 9.15
C GLY A 254 8.43 -35.72 7.89
N SER A 255 9.50 -34.97 8.08
CA SER A 255 10.27 -34.41 6.92
C SER A 255 11.05 -35.50 6.21
N ALA A 256 10.80 -35.71 4.92
CA ALA A 256 11.43 -36.74 4.11
C ALA A 256 11.17 -36.52 2.60
N ILE A 257 11.88 -37.25 1.76
CA ILE A 257 11.62 -37.34 0.32
C ILE A 257 10.75 -38.55 0.04
N TYR A 258 9.70 -38.38 -0.73
CA TYR A 258 8.80 -39.41 -1.20
C TYR A 258 8.82 -39.52 -2.72
N LYS A 259 8.67 -40.74 -3.26
CA LYS A 259 8.60 -41.03 -4.70
C LYS A 259 7.35 -41.81 -5.02
N THR A 260 6.69 -41.48 -6.14
CA THR A 260 5.69 -42.32 -6.80
C THR A 260 6.14 -42.67 -8.23
N THR A 261 5.69 -43.83 -8.75
CA THR A 261 5.90 -44.26 -10.12
C THR A 261 4.58 -44.54 -10.86
N ASN A 262 3.45 -44.17 -10.26
CA ASN A 262 2.12 -44.40 -10.83
C ASN A 262 1.19 -43.18 -10.66
N GLY A 263 1.74 -41.99 -10.84
CA GLY A 263 0.98 -40.74 -10.82
C GLY A 263 0.31 -40.44 -9.49
N GLY A 264 0.92 -40.88 -8.37
CA GLY A 264 0.43 -40.62 -7.01
C GLY A 264 -0.43 -41.74 -6.42
N GLY A 265 -0.59 -42.89 -7.10
CA GLY A 265 -1.37 -44.02 -6.57
C GLY A 265 -0.72 -44.71 -5.35
N LYS A 266 0.62 -44.74 -5.31
CA LYS A 266 1.42 -45.22 -4.17
C LYS A 266 2.67 -44.38 -4.04
N TRP A 267 3.03 -44.04 -2.81
CA TRP A 267 4.25 -43.29 -2.49
C TRP A 267 5.20 -44.15 -1.61
N THR A 268 6.49 -44.02 -1.87
CA THR A 268 7.57 -44.71 -1.13
C THR A 268 8.47 -43.65 -0.50
N LYS A 269 8.73 -43.73 0.80
CA LYS A 269 9.70 -42.88 1.50
C LYS A 269 11.10 -43.33 1.10
N LEU A 270 11.94 -42.38 0.69
CA LEU A 270 13.35 -42.60 0.31
C LEU A 270 14.24 -42.40 1.55
N SER A 271 15.27 -43.26 1.72
CA SER A 271 16.14 -43.14 2.88
C SER A 271 17.61 -43.52 2.61
N LYS A 272 17.88 -44.31 1.55
CA LYS A 272 19.23 -44.86 1.33
C LYS A 272 20.23 -43.77 0.90
N GLY A 273 21.23 -43.51 1.75
CA GLY A 273 22.21 -42.46 1.54
C GLY A 273 21.76 -41.06 1.94
N LEU A 274 20.55 -40.93 2.53
CA LEU A 274 20.06 -39.70 3.12
C LEU A 274 20.36 -39.66 4.63
N PRO A 275 20.42 -38.45 5.26
CA PRO A 275 20.62 -38.33 6.70
C PRO A 275 19.57 -39.09 7.48
N PRO A 276 19.95 -39.78 8.58
CA PRO A 276 19.00 -40.42 9.49
C PRO A 276 18.31 -39.39 10.40
N GLY A 277 17.26 -39.79 11.12
CA GLY A 277 16.61 -38.93 12.10
C GLY A 277 15.83 -37.74 11.50
N ASP A 278 15.66 -36.71 12.31
CA ASP A 278 14.85 -35.53 12.00
C ASP A 278 15.52 -34.64 10.96
N LYS A 279 14.72 -34.17 10.02
CA LYS A 279 15.14 -33.24 8.96
C LYS A 279 14.28 -31.98 9.02
N GLY A 280 14.86 -30.89 8.59
CA GLY A 280 14.16 -29.65 8.32
C GLY A 280 13.67 -29.58 6.88
N ARG A 281 13.83 -28.40 6.27
CA ARG A 281 13.39 -28.12 4.90
C ARG A 281 14.25 -28.87 3.89
N ILE A 282 13.60 -29.37 2.84
CA ILE A 282 14.23 -30.11 1.74
C ILE A 282 13.84 -29.42 0.43
N GLY A 283 14.83 -29.01 -0.35
CA GLY A 283 14.68 -28.61 -1.74
C GLY A 283 14.92 -29.76 -2.71
N LEU A 284 14.22 -29.79 -3.83
CA LEU A 284 14.37 -30.80 -4.89
C LEU A 284 14.48 -30.13 -6.25
N ALA A 285 15.29 -30.71 -7.14
CA ALA A 285 15.31 -30.36 -8.55
C ALA A 285 15.64 -31.59 -9.41
N ALA A 286 14.78 -31.89 -10.37
CA ALA A 286 14.97 -32.96 -11.34
C ALA A 286 15.59 -32.44 -12.62
N SER A 287 16.51 -33.23 -13.19
CA SER A 287 17.15 -32.91 -14.47
C SER A 287 16.11 -32.82 -15.59
N ARG A 288 16.28 -31.82 -16.46
CA ARG A 288 15.51 -31.65 -17.72
C ARG A 288 16.16 -32.31 -18.91
N THR A 289 17.41 -32.81 -18.80
CA THR A 289 18.15 -33.45 -19.86
C THR A 289 18.19 -34.98 -19.72
N ARG A 290 18.33 -35.49 -18.48
CA ARG A 290 18.44 -36.93 -18.20
C ARG A 290 17.45 -37.36 -17.13
N SER A 291 16.53 -38.28 -17.46
CA SER A 291 15.70 -38.96 -16.46
C SER A 291 16.53 -39.58 -15.35
N LYS A 292 16.01 -39.73 -14.14
CA LYS A 292 16.62 -40.35 -12.96
C LYS A 292 17.74 -39.52 -12.26
N ILE A 293 18.15 -38.37 -12.81
CA ILE A 293 19.07 -37.45 -12.12
C ILE A 293 18.25 -36.47 -11.29
N ILE A 294 18.49 -36.49 -9.98
CA ILE A 294 17.76 -35.62 -9.02
C ILE A 294 18.76 -35.06 -8.03
N TYR A 295 18.59 -33.80 -7.70
CA TYR A 295 19.33 -33.08 -6.68
C TYR A 295 18.41 -32.72 -5.51
N ALA A 296 18.99 -32.64 -4.31
CA ALA A 296 18.32 -32.18 -3.13
C ALA A 296 19.23 -31.33 -2.24
N THR A 297 18.69 -30.28 -1.63
CA THR A 297 19.24 -29.69 -0.41
C THR A 297 18.49 -30.28 0.79
N ILE A 298 19.20 -30.60 1.86
CA ILE A 298 18.58 -31.20 3.06
C ILE A 298 19.08 -30.50 4.30
N GLU A 299 18.16 -29.91 5.06
CA GLU A 299 18.44 -29.38 6.40
C GLU A 299 18.50 -30.54 7.41
N HIS A 300 19.61 -30.62 8.16
CA HIS A 300 19.84 -31.61 9.20
C HIS A 300 20.88 -31.09 10.20
N ALA A 301 20.71 -31.38 11.47
CA ALA A 301 21.62 -30.90 12.52
C ALA A 301 23.10 -31.15 12.21
N ASP A 302 23.47 -32.40 11.83
CA ASP A 302 24.87 -32.79 11.65
C ASP A 302 25.27 -33.02 10.18
N SER A 303 24.30 -33.21 9.29
CA SER A 303 24.57 -33.64 7.90
C SER A 303 23.80 -32.78 6.88
N SER A 304 23.58 -31.51 7.21
CA SER A 304 23.01 -30.55 6.26
C SER A 304 23.88 -30.46 5.02
N GLY A 305 23.27 -30.25 3.83
CA GLY A 305 24.07 -30.10 2.62
C GLY A 305 23.32 -30.43 1.33
N PHE A 306 24.09 -30.53 0.25
CA PHE A 306 23.65 -30.80 -1.10
C PHE A 306 23.86 -32.28 -1.46
N TYR A 307 22.83 -32.94 -1.96
CA TYR A 307 22.76 -34.36 -2.26
C TYR A 307 22.40 -34.60 -3.72
N ARG A 308 22.84 -35.71 -4.29
CA ARG A 308 22.53 -36.14 -5.67
C ARG A 308 22.16 -37.62 -5.70
N SER A 309 21.14 -37.96 -6.48
CA SER A 309 20.84 -39.32 -6.94
C SER A 309 21.03 -39.40 -8.45
N ALA A 310 21.54 -40.52 -8.92
CA ALA A 310 21.72 -40.82 -10.33
C ALA A 310 20.87 -42.01 -10.80
N ASP A 311 20.02 -42.56 -9.95
CA ASP A 311 19.23 -43.76 -10.16
C ASP A 311 17.74 -43.59 -9.79
N GLY A 312 17.26 -42.35 -9.92
CA GLY A 312 15.86 -42.03 -9.66
C GLY A 312 15.49 -42.02 -8.19
N GLY A 313 16.41 -41.66 -7.32
CA GLY A 313 16.19 -41.54 -5.89
C GLY A 313 16.41 -42.82 -5.10
N ASN A 314 16.82 -43.92 -5.74
CA ASN A 314 17.02 -45.18 -5.02
C ASN A 314 18.26 -45.15 -4.12
N ASN A 315 19.32 -44.42 -4.53
CA ASN A 315 20.54 -44.17 -3.75
C ASN A 315 20.91 -42.71 -3.83
N TRP A 316 21.31 -42.13 -2.71
CA TRP A 316 21.73 -40.72 -2.60
C TRP A 316 23.17 -40.63 -2.09
N LYS A 317 23.86 -39.60 -2.56
CA LYS A 317 25.22 -39.26 -2.15
C LYS A 317 25.26 -37.78 -1.78
N ARG A 318 25.81 -37.46 -0.59
CA ARG A 318 26.15 -36.09 -0.20
C ARG A 318 27.31 -35.63 -1.07
N MET A 319 27.14 -34.55 -1.78
CA MET A 319 28.11 -33.97 -2.70
C MET A 319 28.88 -32.83 -2.08
N ASN A 320 28.20 -32.01 -1.24
CA ASN A 320 28.73 -30.83 -0.61
C ASN A 320 28.00 -30.53 0.72
N SER A 321 28.63 -29.75 1.61
CA SER A 321 27.99 -29.28 2.86
C SER A 321 27.22 -27.98 2.71
N LEU A 322 27.30 -27.32 1.57
CA LEU A 322 26.63 -26.03 1.34
C LEU A 322 25.11 -26.20 1.40
N ASN A 323 24.46 -25.47 2.29
CA ASN A 323 23.00 -25.31 2.43
C ASN A 323 22.75 -24.14 3.39
N PRO A 324 22.97 -22.90 2.97
CA PRO A 324 22.85 -21.74 3.84
C PRO A 324 21.40 -21.45 4.17
N ARG A 325 21.11 -21.17 5.44
CA ARG A 325 19.80 -20.79 5.99
C ARG A 325 18.63 -21.60 5.41
N PRO A 326 18.65 -22.94 5.54
CA PRO A 326 17.81 -23.84 4.74
C PRO A 326 16.31 -23.67 5.00
N MET A 327 15.91 -23.29 6.22
CA MET A 327 14.50 -23.09 6.56
C MET A 327 13.81 -22.01 5.71
N TYR A 328 14.58 -21.04 5.24
CA TYR A 328 14.07 -19.89 4.48
C TYR A 328 14.22 -20.13 2.97
N TYR A 329 15.35 -20.69 2.54
CA TYR A 329 15.63 -20.92 1.12
C TYR A 329 15.38 -22.38 0.70
N SER A 330 16.40 -23.17 0.54
CA SER A 330 16.36 -24.55 0.00
C SER A 330 15.76 -24.61 -1.41
N HIS A 331 16.02 -23.57 -2.24
CA HIS A 331 15.61 -23.53 -3.64
C HIS A 331 16.82 -23.88 -4.52
N ILE A 332 16.66 -24.89 -5.37
CA ILE A 332 17.67 -25.31 -6.34
C ILE A 332 17.07 -25.47 -7.72
N HIS A 333 17.81 -25.11 -8.75
CA HIS A 333 17.38 -25.18 -10.15
C HIS A 333 18.47 -25.85 -10.98
N VAL A 334 18.10 -26.89 -11.75
CA VAL A 334 19.00 -27.52 -12.70
C VAL A 334 18.94 -26.77 -14.02
N ASP A 335 20.11 -26.49 -14.62
CA ASP A 335 20.18 -25.87 -15.95
C ASP A 335 19.39 -26.74 -16.95
N PRO A 336 18.48 -26.16 -17.76
CA PRO A 336 17.63 -26.90 -18.67
C PRO A 336 18.39 -27.58 -19.82
N SER A 337 19.63 -27.15 -20.08
CA SER A 337 20.50 -27.69 -21.16
C SER A 337 21.62 -28.58 -20.66
N ASN A 338 22.04 -28.48 -19.38
CA ASN A 338 23.13 -29.21 -18.80
C ASN A 338 22.91 -29.53 -17.31
N ASP A 339 22.59 -30.78 -16.98
CA ASP A 339 22.32 -31.19 -15.63
C ASP A 339 23.58 -31.36 -14.73
N ASP A 340 24.78 -31.09 -15.23
CA ASP A 340 25.97 -30.90 -14.38
C ASP A 340 26.01 -29.53 -13.74
N ILE A 341 25.21 -28.58 -14.26
CA ILE A 341 25.05 -27.20 -13.77
C ILE A 341 23.78 -27.12 -12.88
N VAL A 342 23.98 -26.70 -11.65
CA VAL A 342 22.89 -26.48 -10.71
C VAL A 342 23.08 -25.14 -10.02
N TYR A 343 22.03 -24.39 -9.91
CA TYR A 343 21.96 -23.13 -9.16
C TYR A 343 21.33 -23.38 -7.80
N MET A 344 21.85 -22.72 -6.77
CA MET A 344 21.29 -22.69 -5.41
C MET A 344 20.99 -21.26 -5.02
N LEU A 345 19.73 -21.00 -4.73
CA LEU A 345 19.22 -19.72 -4.27
C LEU A 345 19.29 -19.68 -2.75
N ALA A 346 19.88 -18.65 -2.22
CA ALA A 346 20.06 -18.43 -0.79
C ALA A 346 20.21 -16.93 -0.50
N THR A 347 20.79 -16.57 0.64
CA THR A 347 21.24 -15.19 0.87
C THR A 347 22.13 -14.72 -0.27
N GLU A 348 23.04 -15.59 -0.69
CA GLU A 348 23.84 -15.42 -1.90
C GLU A 348 23.36 -16.37 -3.00
N PHE A 349 23.70 -16.06 -4.25
CA PHE A 349 23.39 -16.89 -5.40
C PHE A 349 24.60 -17.76 -5.74
N TYR A 350 24.41 -19.10 -5.74
CA TYR A 350 25.50 -20.06 -5.97
C TYR A 350 25.25 -20.88 -7.22
N ARG A 351 26.35 -21.30 -7.85
CA ARG A 351 26.35 -22.17 -9.02
C ARG A 351 27.42 -23.26 -8.90
N THR A 352 27.10 -24.46 -9.36
CA THR A 352 28.05 -25.57 -9.59
C THR A 352 28.04 -25.96 -11.04
N GLU A 353 29.19 -26.41 -11.58
CA GLU A 353 29.35 -26.96 -12.94
C GLU A 353 29.83 -28.41 -12.91
N ASN A 354 29.89 -29.03 -11.76
CA ASN A 354 30.44 -30.37 -11.56
C ASN A 354 29.55 -31.24 -10.68
N ARG A 355 28.23 -31.12 -10.85
CA ARG A 355 27.21 -31.94 -10.15
C ARG A 355 27.15 -31.71 -8.63
N GLY A 356 27.51 -30.53 -8.19
CA GLY A 356 27.49 -30.17 -6.78
C GLY A 356 28.72 -30.57 -5.98
N LYS A 357 29.84 -30.95 -6.62
CA LYS A 357 31.11 -31.23 -5.89
C LYS A 357 31.70 -29.94 -5.31
N THR A 358 31.67 -28.88 -6.08
CA THR A 358 32.06 -27.51 -5.65
C THR A 358 31.02 -26.52 -6.11
N PHE A 359 30.84 -25.48 -5.31
CA PHE A 359 30.03 -24.32 -5.63
C PHE A 359 30.89 -23.07 -5.63
N TYR A 360 30.56 -22.13 -6.48
CA TYR A 360 31.09 -20.78 -6.40
C TYR A 360 29.92 -19.79 -6.30
N GLN A 361 30.14 -18.69 -5.61
CA GLN A 361 29.20 -17.61 -5.51
C GLN A 361 29.17 -16.83 -6.82
N MET A 362 27.98 -16.60 -7.34
CA MET A 362 27.77 -15.78 -8.53
C MET A 362 28.07 -14.31 -8.21
N PRO A 363 28.54 -13.51 -9.16
CA PRO A 363 28.89 -12.11 -8.94
C PRO A 363 27.66 -11.20 -8.85
N THR A 364 26.79 -11.47 -7.88
CA THR A 364 25.63 -10.64 -7.60
C THR A 364 25.98 -9.36 -6.86
N ARG A 365 27.14 -9.35 -6.15
CA ARG A 365 27.63 -8.19 -5.38
C ARG A 365 29.10 -7.96 -5.67
N PRO A 366 29.47 -7.18 -6.69
CA PRO A 366 30.86 -6.77 -6.88
C PRO A 366 31.35 -5.81 -5.79
N THR A 367 30.46 -5.01 -5.21
CA THR A 367 30.66 -4.19 -4.00
C THR A 367 29.37 -4.21 -3.18
N TYR A 368 29.42 -3.85 -1.91
CA TYR A 368 28.28 -3.94 -0.99
C TYR A 368 27.06 -3.13 -1.44
N ASP A 369 27.24 -2.10 -2.23
CA ASP A 369 26.19 -1.14 -2.61
C ASP A 369 25.74 -1.24 -4.08
N VAL A 370 26.30 -2.16 -4.86
CA VAL A 370 26.02 -2.28 -6.30
C VAL A 370 25.79 -3.73 -6.67
N GLY A 371 24.74 -4.00 -7.42
CA GLY A 371 24.43 -5.33 -7.94
C GLY A 371 23.03 -5.82 -7.59
N VAL A 372 22.90 -7.12 -7.38
CA VAL A 372 21.63 -7.77 -7.03
C VAL A 372 21.51 -7.87 -5.51
N HIS A 373 20.36 -7.51 -4.97
CA HIS A 373 20.06 -7.69 -3.54
C HIS A 373 20.19 -9.19 -3.16
N SER A 374 20.56 -9.45 -1.92
CA SER A 374 20.55 -10.81 -1.35
C SER A 374 19.14 -11.40 -1.26
N ASP A 375 19.04 -12.64 -0.81
CA ASP A 375 17.79 -13.32 -0.50
C ASP A 375 16.97 -13.67 -1.75
N HIS A 376 17.48 -14.68 -2.48
CA HIS A 376 16.94 -15.12 -3.76
C HIS A 376 15.89 -16.23 -3.58
N HIS A 377 14.75 -16.15 -4.30
CA HIS A 377 13.62 -17.09 -4.14
C HIS A 377 13.23 -17.83 -5.40
N SER A 378 13.34 -17.23 -6.57
CA SER A 378 12.99 -17.87 -7.84
C SER A 378 14.00 -17.59 -8.93
N LEU A 379 14.15 -18.56 -9.83
CA LEU A 379 15.02 -18.50 -10.99
C LEU A 379 14.32 -19.15 -12.18
N TRP A 380 13.99 -18.35 -13.18
CA TRP A 380 13.61 -18.88 -14.48
C TRP A 380 14.80 -18.83 -15.43
N ILE A 381 15.15 -19.99 -16.04
CA ILE A 381 16.25 -20.08 -17.00
C ILE A 381 15.66 -20.34 -18.39
N ASN A 382 16.06 -19.55 -19.37
CA ASN A 382 15.61 -19.73 -20.75
C ASN A 382 16.01 -21.10 -21.28
N PRO A 383 15.07 -22.00 -21.61
CA PRO A 383 15.38 -23.37 -22.03
C PRO A 383 16.08 -23.45 -23.38
N LYS A 384 16.10 -22.37 -24.18
CA LYS A 384 16.78 -22.28 -25.47
C LYS A 384 18.15 -21.58 -25.40
N ASN A 385 18.37 -20.82 -24.29
CA ASN A 385 19.62 -20.08 -24.10
C ASN A 385 19.87 -19.87 -22.60
N SER A 386 20.62 -20.74 -21.96
CA SER A 386 20.90 -20.66 -20.52
C SER A 386 21.74 -19.42 -20.09
N ASN A 387 22.26 -18.62 -21.04
CA ASN A 387 22.87 -17.34 -20.74
C ASN A 387 21.83 -16.32 -20.23
N HIS A 388 20.57 -16.51 -20.63
CA HIS A 388 19.46 -15.65 -20.28
C HIS A 388 18.63 -16.28 -19.16
N PHE A 389 18.43 -15.53 -18.08
CA PHE A 389 17.57 -15.91 -16.98
C PHE A 389 16.99 -14.70 -16.25
N PHE A 390 15.87 -14.91 -15.56
CA PHE A 390 15.33 -14.01 -14.56
C PHE A 390 15.66 -14.54 -13.16
N LEU A 391 16.13 -13.65 -12.28
CA LEU A 391 16.43 -13.93 -10.87
C LEU A 391 15.53 -13.04 -10.02
N ALA A 392 14.72 -13.65 -9.18
CA ALA A 392 13.79 -12.98 -8.30
C ALA A 392 14.12 -13.21 -6.81
N GLY A 393 13.88 -12.20 -5.98
CA GLY A 393 14.19 -12.24 -4.55
C GLY A 393 13.42 -11.19 -3.77
N ASP A 394 13.94 -10.85 -2.57
CA ASP A 394 13.26 -9.92 -1.64
C ASP A 394 13.28 -8.46 -2.13
N ALA A 395 14.10 -8.11 -3.13
CA ALA A 395 14.13 -6.77 -3.73
C ALA A 395 13.69 -6.74 -5.20
N GLY A 396 12.78 -7.62 -5.59
CA GLY A 396 12.18 -7.61 -6.92
C GLY A 396 12.86 -8.52 -7.94
N LEU A 397 12.87 -8.08 -9.20
CA LEU A 397 13.25 -8.88 -10.35
C LEU A 397 14.51 -8.35 -11.04
N HIS A 398 15.41 -9.27 -11.38
CA HIS A 398 16.61 -8.99 -12.13
C HIS A 398 16.70 -9.91 -13.37
N GLU A 399 17.24 -9.40 -14.45
CA GLU A 399 17.46 -10.13 -15.69
C GLU A 399 18.95 -10.18 -16.04
N SER A 400 19.44 -11.33 -16.48
CA SER A 400 20.80 -11.48 -16.99
C SER A 400 20.79 -12.17 -18.36
N TRP A 401 21.70 -11.73 -19.26
CA TRP A 401 21.90 -12.27 -20.60
C TRP A 401 23.27 -12.91 -20.81
N ASP A 402 24.08 -12.98 -19.77
CA ASP A 402 25.49 -13.40 -19.84
C ASP A 402 25.89 -14.38 -18.71
N TYR A 403 24.98 -15.27 -18.33
CA TYR A 403 25.15 -16.21 -17.22
C TYR A 403 25.32 -15.55 -15.83
N GLY A 404 24.75 -14.37 -15.61
CA GLY A 404 24.81 -13.67 -14.33
C GLY A 404 26.15 -12.96 -14.09
N LYS A 405 26.84 -12.54 -15.13
CA LYS A 405 27.98 -11.64 -15.01
C LYS A 405 27.53 -10.20 -14.84
N THR A 406 26.44 -9.83 -15.52
CA THR A 406 25.77 -8.55 -15.42
C THR A 406 24.26 -8.74 -15.26
N TYR A 407 23.60 -7.76 -14.62
CA TYR A 407 22.18 -7.80 -14.33
C TYR A 407 21.51 -6.49 -14.69
N ASN A 408 20.35 -6.62 -15.31
CA ASN A 408 19.36 -5.56 -15.47
C ASN A 408 18.40 -5.62 -14.28
N ARG A 409 18.19 -4.51 -13.58
CA ARG A 409 17.22 -4.43 -12.53
C ARG A 409 15.90 -3.87 -13.07
N LEU A 410 14.80 -4.58 -12.87
CA LEU A 410 13.47 -4.16 -13.28
C LEU A 410 12.79 -3.39 -12.13
N ASN A 411 13.06 -2.09 -12.04
CA ASN A 411 12.61 -1.17 -10.98
C ASN A 411 11.24 -0.54 -11.26
N ASN A 412 10.32 -1.28 -11.82
CA ASN A 412 9.08 -0.70 -12.32
C ASN A 412 7.83 -1.43 -11.82
N ILE A 413 7.95 -2.13 -10.70
CA ILE A 413 6.85 -2.86 -10.06
C ILE A 413 6.68 -2.33 -8.62
N PRO A 414 5.58 -1.63 -8.29
CA PRO A 414 5.36 -1.07 -6.96
C PRO A 414 4.81 -2.14 -5.99
N ILE A 415 5.67 -3.05 -5.56
CA ILE A 415 5.35 -4.15 -4.63
C ILE A 415 6.12 -4.07 -3.30
N GLY A 416 6.51 -2.86 -2.89
CA GLY A 416 7.18 -2.63 -1.61
C GLY A 416 6.35 -3.09 -0.42
N GLN A 417 7.04 -3.68 0.59
CA GLN A 417 6.44 -4.27 1.80
C GLN A 417 6.74 -3.38 3.01
N PHE A 418 5.84 -2.44 3.33
CA PHE A 418 6.01 -1.50 4.44
C PHE A 418 5.54 -2.09 5.77
N TYR A 419 6.29 -1.81 6.86
CA TYR A 419 5.94 -2.11 8.23
C TYR A 419 5.36 -0.90 8.98
N GLY A 420 5.97 0.28 8.79
CA GLY A 420 5.56 1.49 9.48
C GLY A 420 5.89 2.74 8.68
N MET A 421 5.19 3.84 8.99
CA MET A 421 5.28 5.06 8.21
C MET A 421 5.21 6.32 9.06
N GLY A 422 5.54 7.47 8.43
CA GLY A 422 5.41 8.79 8.99
C GLY A 422 5.25 9.85 7.90
N VAL A 423 4.86 11.05 8.27
CA VAL A 423 4.71 12.20 7.37
C VAL A 423 5.31 13.45 8.00
N ASP A 424 5.84 14.35 7.17
CA ASP A 424 6.31 15.67 7.62
C ASP A 424 5.31 16.78 7.28
N MET A 425 5.69 18.03 7.55
CA MET A 425 4.86 19.22 7.32
C MET A 425 5.38 20.10 6.17
N ASP A 426 6.23 19.58 5.30
CA ASP A 426 6.72 20.28 4.11
C ASP A 426 5.58 20.54 3.10
N ILE A 427 5.82 21.32 2.06
CA ILE A 427 4.82 21.62 1.01
C ILE A 427 5.47 21.45 -0.39
N PRO A 428 5.07 20.40 -1.15
CA PRO A 428 4.31 19.23 -0.72
C PRO A 428 4.97 18.48 0.44
N TYR A 429 4.18 17.72 1.23
CA TYR A 429 4.73 16.92 2.34
C TYR A 429 5.42 15.66 1.82
N ASN A 430 6.34 15.13 2.63
CA ASN A 430 6.98 13.86 2.35
C ASN A 430 6.36 12.74 3.18
N ILE A 431 6.42 11.54 2.62
CA ILE A 431 6.02 10.28 3.23
C ILE A 431 7.28 9.48 3.50
N TYR A 432 7.38 8.92 4.68
CA TYR A 432 8.49 8.13 5.17
C TYR A 432 8.00 6.72 5.44
N GLY A 433 8.74 5.70 5.02
CA GLY A 433 8.36 4.33 5.32
C GLY A 433 9.55 3.41 5.44
N GLY A 434 9.42 2.46 6.38
CA GLY A 434 10.34 1.37 6.56
C GLY A 434 9.85 0.11 5.87
N MET A 435 10.68 -0.52 5.05
CA MET A 435 10.32 -1.71 4.27
C MET A 435 11.04 -2.94 4.78
N GLN A 436 10.35 -4.06 4.71
CA GLN A 436 10.97 -5.37 4.89
C GLN A 436 12.05 -5.56 3.83
N ASP A 437 13.24 -5.99 4.29
CA ASP A 437 14.43 -6.32 3.50
C ASP A 437 15.02 -5.15 2.65
N ASN A 438 14.28 -4.05 2.47
CA ASN A 438 14.58 -3.00 1.50
C ASN A 438 14.76 -1.59 2.12
N HIS A 439 15.29 -1.51 3.34
CA HIS A 439 15.67 -0.26 3.99
C HIS A 439 14.49 0.66 4.38
N SER A 440 14.78 1.93 4.61
CA SER A 440 13.78 2.97 4.83
C SER A 440 13.90 4.05 3.77
N TRP A 441 12.75 4.54 3.31
CA TRP A 441 12.67 5.47 2.20
C TRP A 441 11.82 6.69 2.54
N MET A 442 12.16 7.81 1.91
CA MET A 442 11.42 9.05 1.91
C MET A 442 11.07 9.41 0.47
N GLY A 443 9.83 9.79 0.24
CA GLY A 443 9.39 10.31 -1.06
C GLY A 443 8.30 11.36 -0.90
N PRO A 444 8.08 12.24 -1.90
CA PRO A 444 7.09 13.29 -1.82
C PRO A 444 5.67 12.74 -2.06
N SER A 445 4.66 13.35 -1.41
CA SER A 445 3.24 13.09 -1.70
C SER A 445 2.83 13.61 -3.09
N SER A 446 3.59 14.57 -3.60
CA SER A 446 3.43 15.21 -4.90
C SER A 446 4.73 15.87 -5.32
N THR A 447 5.06 15.81 -6.61
CA THR A 447 6.20 16.52 -7.17
C THR A 447 5.74 17.79 -7.89
N ARG A 448 6.71 18.60 -8.29
CA ARG A 448 6.49 19.72 -9.22
C ARG A 448 6.83 19.35 -10.66
N HIS A 449 7.02 18.08 -10.90
CA HIS A 449 7.29 17.52 -12.20
C HIS A 449 5.95 17.06 -12.81
N TRP A 450 5.68 17.46 -14.03
CA TRP A 450 4.38 17.17 -14.66
C TRP A 450 4.13 15.69 -14.94
N LEU A 451 5.19 14.87 -15.04
CA LEU A 451 5.05 13.42 -15.20
C LEU A 451 4.50 12.73 -13.95
N GLY A 452 4.79 13.26 -12.76
CA GLY A 452 4.42 12.66 -11.49
C GLY A 452 5.61 12.38 -10.59
N ILE A 453 5.49 11.38 -9.74
CA ILE A 453 6.51 10.96 -8.75
C ILE A 453 7.37 9.88 -9.41
N LEU A 454 8.63 10.21 -9.65
CA LEU A 454 9.59 9.33 -10.32
C LEU A 454 10.36 8.47 -9.31
N ALA A 455 11.08 7.47 -9.83
CA ALA A 455 11.98 6.67 -9.02
C ALA A 455 13.03 7.51 -8.29
N ASP A 456 13.58 8.52 -8.96
CA ASP A 456 14.61 9.42 -8.43
C ASP A 456 14.10 10.39 -7.34
N ASP A 457 12.79 10.52 -7.17
CA ASP A 457 12.20 11.31 -6.08
C ASP A 457 12.22 10.57 -4.73
N TRP A 458 12.51 9.28 -4.74
CA TRP A 458 12.61 8.44 -3.54
C TRP A 458 14.05 8.35 -3.05
N VAL A 459 14.27 8.72 -1.78
CA VAL A 459 15.59 8.77 -1.15
C VAL A 459 15.66 7.74 -0.03
N GLN A 460 16.71 6.93 -0.04
CA GLN A 460 17.01 6.02 1.07
C GLN A 460 17.47 6.81 2.28
N ILE A 461 16.86 6.55 3.45
CA ILE A 461 17.07 7.30 4.69
C ILE A 461 17.48 6.42 5.89
N GLY A 462 17.58 5.12 5.69
CA GLY A 462 17.95 4.16 6.73
C GLY A 462 18.43 2.84 6.13
N PHE A 463 18.78 1.88 6.99
CA PHE A 463 19.39 0.61 6.63
C PHE A 463 18.67 -0.56 7.31
N GLY A 464 18.88 -1.78 6.80
CA GLY A 464 18.29 -3.02 7.30
C GLY A 464 16.81 -3.15 6.95
N ASP A 465 16.04 -3.92 7.72
CA ASP A 465 14.59 -3.90 7.63
C ASP A 465 14.09 -2.63 8.30
N GLY A 466 13.58 -1.70 7.51
CA GLY A 466 13.04 -0.44 8.02
C GLY A 466 11.74 -0.67 8.79
N MET A 467 11.57 0.05 9.91
CA MET A 467 10.38 -0.01 10.76
C MET A 467 9.71 1.36 10.81
N TYR A 468 9.35 1.86 11.98
CA TYR A 468 8.71 3.15 12.13
C TYR A 468 9.64 4.32 11.76
N GLN A 469 9.10 5.29 11.04
CA GLN A 469 9.78 6.49 10.59
C GLN A 469 9.08 7.71 11.19
N GLN A 470 9.76 8.45 12.06
CA GLN A 470 9.15 9.55 12.79
C GLN A 470 9.90 10.87 12.54
N PRO A 471 9.50 11.67 11.53
CA PRO A 471 10.05 13.00 11.32
C PRO A 471 9.62 13.95 12.45
N ASP A 472 10.56 14.75 12.96
CA ASP A 472 10.26 15.83 13.89
C ASP A 472 9.51 16.95 13.13
N PRO A 473 8.27 17.29 13.53
CA PRO A 473 7.46 18.29 12.81
C PRO A 473 8.02 19.72 12.89
N LYS A 474 9.02 19.97 13.74
CA LYS A 474 9.57 21.31 14.02
C LYS A 474 11.02 21.48 13.55
N SER A 475 11.70 20.41 13.16
CA SER A 475 13.10 20.45 12.76
C SER A 475 13.38 19.53 11.56
N ASN A 476 14.65 19.49 11.10
CA ASN A 476 15.07 18.59 10.06
C ASN A 476 15.46 17.19 10.56
N VAL A 477 15.14 16.86 11.80
CA VAL A 477 15.46 15.58 12.41
C VAL A 477 14.43 14.53 11.99
N LEU A 478 14.93 13.36 11.65
CA LEU A 478 14.16 12.13 11.48
C LEU A 478 14.69 11.11 12.48
N TYR A 479 13.80 10.47 13.23
CA TYR A 479 14.09 9.26 13.98
C TYR A 479 13.67 8.06 13.12
N ASN A 480 14.64 7.21 12.82
CA ASN A 480 14.47 6.06 11.94
C ASN A 480 14.69 4.78 12.74
N ALA A 481 13.69 3.93 12.81
CA ALA A 481 13.79 2.62 13.44
C ALA A 481 14.06 1.52 12.40
N SER A 482 14.85 0.53 12.81
CA SER A 482 15.06 -0.72 12.08
C SER A 482 14.85 -1.92 13.01
N GLN A 483 14.92 -3.13 12.47
CA GLN A 483 14.65 -4.36 13.21
C GLN A 483 15.44 -4.50 14.51
N ASN A 484 14.85 -5.19 15.50
CA ASN A 484 15.48 -5.53 16.78
C ASN A 484 15.98 -4.32 17.58
N GLY A 485 15.24 -3.23 17.58
CA GLY A 485 15.54 -2.02 18.35
C GLY A 485 16.65 -1.14 17.76
N GLY A 486 16.98 -1.35 16.50
CA GLY A 486 17.84 -0.39 15.80
C GLY A 486 17.12 0.96 15.72
N ILE A 487 17.81 2.04 16.17
CA ILE A 487 17.32 3.41 16.05
C ILE A 487 18.46 4.34 15.74
N ILE A 488 18.25 5.20 14.77
CA ILE A 488 19.16 6.28 14.40
C ILE A 488 18.43 7.61 14.33
N ARG A 489 19.12 8.67 14.61
CA ARG A 489 18.70 10.06 14.34
C ARG A 489 19.39 10.52 13.08
N VAL A 490 18.63 11.02 12.13
CA VAL A 490 19.12 11.49 10.82
C VAL A 490 18.82 12.98 10.68
N ASP A 491 19.82 13.77 10.31
CA ASP A 491 19.61 15.14 9.84
C ASP A 491 19.24 15.09 8.35
N ARG A 492 17.99 15.40 8.00
CA ARG A 492 17.45 15.32 6.64
C ARG A 492 18.13 16.25 5.63
N LYS A 493 18.82 17.32 6.09
CA LYS A 493 19.55 18.24 5.22
C LYS A 493 20.94 17.78 4.86
N THR A 494 21.62 17.17 5.82
CA THR A 494 23.05 16.81 5.68
C THR A 494 23.25 15.31 5.46
N GLY A 495 22.23 14.47 5.75
CA GLY A 495 22.34 13.02 5.78
C GLY A 495 23.18 12.49 6.96
N ASN A 496 23.57 13.34 7.92
CA ASN A 496 24.35 12.91 9.09
C ASN A 496 23.50 12.01 10.00
N MET A 497 24.07 10.86 10.42
CA MET A 497 23.38 9.82 11.18
C MET A 497 24.06 9.55 12.51
N GLN A 498 23.27 9.32 13.55
CA GLN A 498 23.74 8.96 14.88
C GLN A 498 22.91 7.82 15.46
N GLY A 499 23.56 6.73 15.91
CA GLY A 499 22.91 5.64 16.62
C GLY A 499 22.47 6.06 18.01
N LEU A 500 21.25 5.63 18.39
CA LEU A 500 20.59 6.03 19.64
C LEU A 500 20.13 4.85 20.50
N LYS A 501 20.38 3.59 20.09
CA LYS A 501 19.85 2.40 20.77
C LYS A 501 20.23 2.37 22.25
N PRO A 502 19.25 2.28 23.18
CA PRO A 502 19.53 2.14 24.59
C PRO A 502 20.23 0.80 24.88
N VAL A 503 21.19 0.85 25.79
CA VAL A 503 21.93 -0.32 26.25
C VAL A 503 21.80 -0.47 27.77
N PRO A 504 21.79 -1.71 28.33
CA PRO A 504 21.76 -1.93 29.76
C PRO A 504 22.98 -1.30 30.47
N GLN A 505 22.74 -0.76 31.65
CA GLN A 505 23.83 -0.21 32.48
C GLN A 505 24.58 -1.33 33.23
N ASN A 506 23.91 -2.47 33.46
CA ASN A 506 24.45 -3.63 34.15
C ASN A 506 24.55 -4.81 33.18
N SER A 507 25.65 -5.60 33.29
CA SER A 507 25.87 -6.80 32.47
C SER A 507 24.80 -7.90 32.67
N ASP A 508 24.14 -7.89 33.82
CA ASP A 508 23.12 -8.90 34.19
C ASP A 508 21.73 -8.54 33.64
N GLU A 509 21.50 -7.31 33.24
CA GLU A 509 20.26 -6.86 32.63
C GLU A 509 20.28 -7.09 31.12
N LYS A 510 19.18 -7.61 30.57
CA LYS A 510 19.03 -7.80 29.12
C LYS A 510 17.82 -7.03 28.63
N TYR A 511 18.05 -6.14 27.64
CA TYR A 511 16.98 -5.52 26.90
C TYR A 511 16.61 -6.41 25.71
N ARG A 512 15.32 -6.68 25.56
CA ARG A 512 14.74 -7.45 24.47
C ARG A 512 14.00 -6.47 23.55
N PHE A 513 14.09 -6.69 22.27
CA PHE A 513 13.40 -5.87 21.26
C PHE A 513 12.80 -6.80 20.21
N ASP A 514 11.53 -6.61 19.90
CA ASP A 514 10.86 -7.31 18.81
C ASP A 514 11.46 -6.95 17.45
N TRP A 515 11.20 -7.77 16.45
CA TRP A 515 11.56 -7.46 15.07
C TRP A 515 10.96 -6.10 14.66
N VAL A 516 9.67 -5.89 14.93
CA VAL A 516 8.97 -4.63 14.69
C VAL A 516 9.02 -3.76 15.96
N THR A 517 10.13 -3.10 16.19
CA THR A 517 10.30 -2.22 17.35
C THR A 517 9.53 -0.93 17.16
N PRO A 518 8.56 -0.57 18.02
CA PRO A 518 7.79 0.64 17.91
C PRO A 518 8.61 1.87 18.37
N LEU A 519 8.48 2.94 17.60
CA LEU A 519 9.09 4.24 17.84
C LEU A 519 8.00 5.32 17.74
N ALA A 520 7.95 6.23 18.70
CA ALA A 520 7.05 7.38 18.66
C ALA A 520 7.76 8.66 19.10
N VAL A 521 7.40 9.77 18.46
CA VAL A 521 7.76 11.13 18.90
C VAL A 521 6.57 11.74 19.65
N SER A 522 6.83 12.36 20.80
CA SER A 522 5.77 12.98 21.61
C SER A 522 5.07 14.08 20.83
N LYS A 523 3.76 14.09 20.93
CA LYS A 523 2.90 15.13 20.35
C LYS A 523 3.01 16.48 21.07
N HIS A 524 3.56 16.49 22.29
CA HIS A 524 3.71 17.68 23.14
C HIS A 524 5.12 18.29 23.09
N ASN A 525 6.14 17.44 22.95
CA ASN A 525 7.55 17.86 22.91
C ASN A 525 8.32 17.00 21.89
N SER A 526 8.74 17.57 20.77
CA SER A 526 9.44 16.84 19.72
C SER A 526 10.83 16.29 20.09
N LYS A 527 11.40 16.73 21.22
CA LYS A 527 12.63 16.14 21.79
C LYS A 527 12.37 14.90 22.64
N LYS A 528 11.09 14.68 23.03
CA LYS A 528 10.70 13.50 23.78
C LYS A 528 10.34 12.38 22.80
N ILE A 529 11.05 11.27 22.92
CA ILE A 529 10.85 10.10 22.08
C ILE A 529 10.68 8.84 22.92
N PHE A 530 9.94 7.88 22.38
CA PHE A 530 9.64 6.60 23.00
C PHE A 530 10.13 5.47 22.13
N LEU A 531 10.75 4.45 22.72
CA LEU A 531 11.16 3.23 22.04
C LEU A 531 10.69 2.03 22.86
N GLY A 532 10.02 1.08 22.18
CA GLY A 532 9.51 -0.14 22.83
C GLY A 532 10.55 -1.26 22.82
N GLY A 533 10.65 -1.96 23.92
CA GLY A 533 11.32 -3.23 24.08
C GLY A 533 10.56 -4.04 25.14
N ASN A 534 11.20 -4.91 25.91
CA ASN A 534 10.53 -5.46 27.12
C ASN A 534 10.23 -4.35 28.15
N ARG A 535 10.83 -3.19 27.98
CA ARG A 535 10.60 -1.95 28.73
C ARG A 535 10.23 -0.84 27.78
N LEU A 536 9.55 0.18 28.26
CA LEU A 536 9.41 1.44 27.54
C LEU A 536 10.62 2.33 27.87
N PHE A 537 11.38 2.67 26.82
CA PHE A 537 12.49 3.61 26.93
C PHE A 537 11.98 5.01 26.56
N ILE A 538 12.22 5.99 27.42
CA ILE A 538 11.81 7.38 27.26
C ILE A 538 13.06 8.25 27.25
N SER A 539 13.23 9.04 26.22
CA SER A 539 14.22 10.11 26.14
C SER A 539 13.53 11.46 26.13
N GLU A 540 14.02 12.41 26.90
CA GLU A 540 13.55 13.81 26.93
C GLU A 540 14.49 14.77 26.15
N ASP A 541 15.58 14.25 25.59
CA ASP A 541 16.68 15.03 25.01
C ASP A 541 17.04 14.55 23.58
N ALA A 542 16.05 14.12 22.81
CA ALA A 542 16.22 13.67 21.43
C ALA A 542 17.09 12.43 21.26
N GLY A 543 17.04 11.49 22.22
CA GLY A 543 17.74 10.21 22.19
C GLY A 543 19.17 10.24 22.75
N VAL A 544 19.60 11.34 23.35
CA VAL A 544 20.94 11.42 23.95
C VAL A 544 21.02 10.59 25.22
N SER A 545 19.96 10.60 26.03
CA SER A 545 19.84 9.77 27.23
C SER A 545 18.47 9.09 27.30
N TRP A 546 18.41 7.97 28.04
CA TRP A 546 17.22 7.15 28.16
C TRP A 546 16.91 6.82 29.61
N THR A 547 15.64 6.87 29.97
CA THR A 547 15.09 6.26 31.17
C THR A 547 14.26 5.04 30.76
N ALA A 548 14.31 3.98 31.56
CA ALA A 548 13.59 2.73 31.27
C ALA A 548 12.49 2.50 32.33
N SER A 549 11.30 2.08 31.88
CA SER A 549 10.24 1.58 32.76
C SER A 549 10.62 0.25 33.41
N PRO A 550 9.84 -0.29 34.37
CA PRO A 550 9.85 -1.72 34.66
C PRO A 550 9.64 -2.57 33.38
N ASP A 551 9.90 -3.89 33.46
CA ASP A 551 9.52 -4.84 32.40
C ASP A 551 7.98 -4.88 32.32
N LEU A 552 7.43 -4.55 31.13
CA LEU A 552 5.98 -4.42 30.90
C LEU A 552 5.39 -5.64 30.18
N SER A 553 6.19 -6.67 29.92
CA SER A 553 5.75 -7.95 29.36
C SER A 553 5.09 -8.86 30.41
N THR A 554 4.50 -9.97 29.96
CA THR A 554 4.04 -11.03 30.87
C THR A 554 5.20 -11.80 31.53
N GLN A 555 6.44 -11.54 31.08
CA GLN A 555 7.68 -12.22 31.49
C GLN A 555 7.63 -13.74 31.27
N THR A 556 6.85 -14.18 30.30
CA THR A 556 6.73 -15.61 29.94
C THR A 556 8.04 -16.13 29.36
N ASN A 557 8.59 -17.19 29.97
CA ASN A 557 9.81 -17.81 29.47
C ASN A 557 9.50 -18.65 28.22
N ARG A 558 9.95 -18.19 27.04
CA ARG A 558 9.78 -18.92 25.77
C ARG A 558 10.43 -20.32 25.74
N ASP A 559 11.39 -20.60 26.63
CA ASP A 559 12.03 -21.91 26.74
C ASP A 559 11.08 -22.99 27.24
N SER A 560 10.08 -22.61 28.04
CA SER A 560 9.05 -23.50 28.58
C SER A 560 7.82 -23.62 27.65
N LEU A 561 7.75 -22.89 26.58
CA LEU A 561 6.63 -22.96 25.64
C LEU A 561 6.87 -24.04 24.58
N GLU A 562 5.82 -24.75 24.18
CA GLU A 562 5.90 -25.86 23.25
C GLU A 562 5.51 -25.44 21.82
N ILE A 563 6.21 -26.02 20.84
CA ILE A 563 5.79 -25.98 19.42
C ILE A 563 5.85 -27.42 18.89
N MET A 564 4.72 -27.97 18.45
CA MET A 564 4.54 -29.35 17.99
C MET A 564 4.90 -30.40 19.07
N GLY A 565 4.70 -30.09 20.37
CA GLY A 565 5.03 -30.97 21.48
C GLY A 565 6.53 -31.03 21.82
N VAL A 566 7.30 -30.03 21.36
CA VAL A 566 8.72 -29.87 21.68
C VAL A 566 8.88 -28.56 22.43
N LEU A 567 9.51 -28.59 23.59
CA LEU A 567 9.82 -27.40 24.37
C LEU A 567 10.76 -26.48 23.60
N GLY A 568 10.62 -25.18 23.82
CA GLY A 568 11.47 -24.18 23.20
C GLY A 568 12.95 -24.45 23.41
N ILE A 569 13.36 -24.83 24.62
CA ILE A 569 14.76 -25.18 24.93
C ILE A 569 15.29 -26.41 24.16
N ASP A 570 14.41 -27.36 23.82
CA ASP A 570 14.76 -28.61 23.12
C ASP A 570 14.65 -28.50 21.58
N THR A 571 14.18 -27.38 21.05
CA THR A 571 14.04 -27.17 19.60
C THR A 571 15.42 -27.08 18.93
N LYS A 572 15.74 -28.04 18.06
CA LYS A 572 17.06 -28.21 17.44
C LYS A 572 17.21 -27.46 16.11
N LEU A 573 16.11 -27.27 15.37
CA LEU A 573 16.15 -26.69 14.02
C LEU A 573 15.37 -25.36 13.97
N SER A 574 16.05 -24.30 13.58
CA SER A 574 15.48 -23.00 13.22
C SER A 574 14.73 -22.26 14.35
N ARG A 575 14.99 -22.57 15.61
CA ARG A 575 14.29 -22.01 16.79
C ARG A 575 14.21 -20.48 16.80
N ASN A 576 15.32 -19.83 16.44
CA ASN A 576 15.47 -18.38 16.54
C ASN A 576 15.31 -17.65 15.19
N ASP A 577 14.94 -18.36 14.14
CA ASP A 577 14.76 -17.73 12.83
C ASP A 577 13.53 -16.81 12.80
N GLY A 578 13.81 -15.51 12.70
CA GLY A 578 12.82 -14.44 12.71
C GLY A 578 12.19 -14.11 14.07
N THR A 579 12.57 -14.82 15.15
CA THR A 579 12.08 -14.54 16.51
C THR A 579 13.14 -15.00 17.51
N SER A 580 13.93 -14.08 18.04
CA SER A 580 15.00 -14.36 18.99
C SER A 580 14.58 -14.20 20.45
N SER A 581 13.50 -13.46 20.71
CA SER A 581 12.96 -13.12 22.01
C SER A 581 11.43 -13.16 22.05
N TYR A 582 10.83 -12.87 23.17
CA TYR A 582 9.37 -12.85 23.37
C TYR A 582 9.04 -12.01 24.61
N GLY A 583 7.94 -11.33 24.61
CA GLY A 583 7.54 -10.38 25.63
C GLY A 583 8.15 -8.99 25.37
N GLU A 584 7.76 -8.37 24.29
CA GLU A 584 8.20 -7.03 23.90
C GLU A 584 7.02 -6.12 23.57
N ILE A 585 7.20 -4.83 23.80
CA ILE A 585 6.26 -3.79 23.38
C ILE A 585 6.34 -3.65 21.85
N ILE A 586 5.19 -3.71 21.21
CA ILE A 586 5.03 -3.60 19.75
C ILE A 586 4.14 -2.44 19.33
N SER A 587 3.48 -1.78 20.28
CA SER A 587 2.70 -0.58 20.02
C SER A 587 2.77 0.41 21.18
N ILE A 588 2.89 1.71 20.86
CA ILE A 588 2.99 2.81 21.83
C ILE A 588 2.05 3.94 21.38
N SER A 589 1.30 4.52 22.31
CA SER A 589 0.50 5.71 22.03
C SER A 589 0.49 6.66 23.22
N GLU A 590 1.13 7.84 23.07
CA GLU A 590 0.97 8.95 23.99
C GLU A 590 -0.36 9.67 23.71
N SER A 591 -1.09 10.04 24.77
CA SER A 591 -2.34 10.78 24.60
C SER A 591 -2.09 12.15 23.95
N PRO A 592 -2.83 12.50 22.90
CA PRO A 592 -2.70 13.83 22.28
C PRO A 592 -3.21 14.97 23.17
N LEU A 593 -3.92 14.64 24.25
CA LEU A 593 -4.53 15.61 25.17
C LEU A 593 -3.73 15.82 26.46
N TRP A 594 -2.85 14.88 26.82
CA TRP A 594 -2.09 14.94 28.06
C TRP A 594 -0.82 14.09 28.00
N ASP A 595 0.33 14.71 28.12
CA ASP A 595 1.67 14.12 28.04
C ASP A 595 2.02 13.08 29.13
N ARG A 596 1.13 12.92 30.13
CA ARG A 596 1.28 11.94 31.21
C ARG A 596 0.62 10.61 30.92
N VAL A 597 -0.31 10.56 29.96
CA VAL A 597 -1.01 9.31 29.62
C VAL A 597 -0.31 8.62 28.47
N ILE A 598 0.20 7.43 28.73
CA ILE A 598 0.92 6.59 27.76
C ILE A 598 0.32 5.19 27.79
N TRP A 599 -0.02 4.67 26.62
CA TRP A 599 -0.50 3.30 26.40
C TRP A 599 0.55 2.49 25.72
N VAL A 600 0.71 1.22 26.13
CA VAL A 600 1.56 0.24 25.45
C VAL A 600 0.84 -1.08 25.28
N GLY A 601 1.19 -1.80 24.19
CA GLY A 601 0.73 -3.16 23.92
C GLY A 601 1.90 -4.06 23.55
N THR A 602 1.85 -5.33 23.98
CA THR A 602 2.94 -6.29 23.83
C THR A 602 2.57 -7.45 22.93
N ASP A 603 3.57 -8.15 22.40
CA ASP A 603 3.42 -9.36 21.58
C ASP A 603 2.91 -10.57 22.38
N ASP A 604 3.08 -10.54 23.71
CA ASP A 604 2.63 -11.57 24.65
C ASP A 604 1.29 -11.24 25.32
N GLY A 605 0.62 -10.14 24.90
CA GLY A 605 -0.78 -9.84 25.17
C GLY A 605 -1.06 -8.87 26.32
N ASN A 606 -0.05 -8.20 26.89
CA ASN A 606 -0.29 -7.15 27.88
C ASN A 606 -0.74 -5.86 27.19
N VAL A 607 -1.78 -5.22 27.75
CA VAL A 607 -2.15 -3.83 27.50
C VAL A 607 -1.99 -3.05 28.78
N GLN A 608 -1.11 -2.05 28.78
CA GLN A 608 -0.83 -1.28 29.98
C GLN A 608 -0.98 0.22 29.75
N VAL A 609 -1.39 0.93 30.79
CA VAL A 609 -1.54 2.40 30.77
C VAL A 609 -0.76 3.03 31.93
N SER A 610 0.01 4.07 31.62
CA SER A 610 0.55 5.00 32.60
C SER A 610 -0.26 6.29 32.59
N LYS A 611 -0.48 6.88 33.78
CA LYS A 611 -1.16 8.18 33.98
C LYS A 611 -0.22 9.24 34.57
N ASP A 612 1.05 8.92 34.70
CA ASP A 612 2.07 9.75 35.36
C ASP A 612 3.39 9.85 34.58
N ALA A 613 3.29 9.83 33.24
CA ALA A 613 4.41 9.95 32.30
C ALA A 613 5.37 8.75 32.34
N GLY A 614 4.86 7.53 32.56
CA GLY A 614 5.64 6.30 32.52
C GLY A 614 6.28 5.86 33.83
N LYS A 615 5.97 6.53 34.97
CA LYS A 615 6.51 6.18 36.27
C LYS A 615 5.85 4.93 36.88
N THR A 616 4.53 4.85 36.78
CA THR A 616 3.72 3.70 37.19
C THR A 616 2.85 3.20 36.07
N TRP A 617 2.47 1.93 36.12
CA TRP A 617 1.74 1.26 35.05
C TRP A 617 0.61 0.40 35.64
N ASP A 618 -0.56 0.49 35.04
CA ASP A 618 -1.71 -0.35 35.31
C ASP A 618 -1.90 -1.35 34.16
N GLU A 619 -1.85 -2.64 34.42
CA GLU A 619 -2.20 -3.69 33.45
C GLU A 619 -3.73 -3.74 33.35
N VAL A 620 -4.26 -3.56 32.13
CA VAL A 620 -5.69 -3.40 31.89
C VAL A 620 -6.23 -4.31 30.77
N GLY A 621 -5.37 -5.08 30.11
CA GLY A 621 -5.73 -6.02 29.07
C GLY A 621 -6.58 -7.19 29.60
N GLN A 622 -6.35 -7.62 30.83
CA GLN A 622 -7.13 -8.67 31.53
C GLN A 622 -8.62 -8.29 31.72
N ASN A 623 -8.96 -7.01 31.66
CA ASN A 623 -10.34 -6.53 31.77
C ASN A 623 -11.15 -6.71 30.48
N ILE A 624 -10.51 -7.08 29.35
CA ILE A 624 -11.17 -7.28 28.07
C ILE A 624 -11.93 -8.62 28.07
N GLN A 625 -13.24 -8.53 28.13
CA GLN A 625 -14.11 -9.71 28.13
C GLN A 625 -14.14 -10.38 26.75
N GLY A 626 -13.98 -11.72 26.71
CA GLY A 626 -14.05 -12.50 25.47
C GLY A 626 -12.79 -12.53 24.62
N LEU A 627 -11.73 -11.83 25.03
CA LEU A 627 -10.42 -11.92 24.39
C LEU A 627 -9.65 -13.13 24.97
N PRO A 628 -9.14 -14.06 24.15
CA PRO A 628 -8.26 -15.13 24.62
C PRO A 628 -6.94 -14.58 25.19
N SER A 629 -6.38 -15.25 26.19
CA SER A 629 -5.08 -14.88 26.77
C SER A 629 -3.95 -14.88 25.74
N ASN A 630 -2.89 -14.14 26.00
CA ASN A 630 -1.69 -14.02 25.16
C ASN A 630 -2.01 -13.58 23.73
N SER A 631 -3.01 -12.72 23.55
CA SER A 631 -3.36 -12.18 22.25
C SER A 631 -2.38 -11.08 21.85
N TYR A 632 -1.72 -11.22 20.71
CA TYR A 632 -0.78 -10.23 20.16
C TYR A 632 -1.49 -8.89 19.97
N VAL A 633 -1.00 -7.83 20.64
CA VAL A 633 -1.57 -6.47 20.57
C VAL A 633 -1.06 -5.77 19.31
N SER A 634 -1.84 -5.73 18.25
CA SER A 634 -1.39 -5.10 16.99
C SER A 634 -1.31 -3.57 17.07
N ARG A 635 -2.25 -2.91 17.78
CA ARG A 635 -2.21 -1.46 17.94
C ARG A 635 -2.86 -1.00 19.26
N VAL A 636 -2.28 0.01 19.89
CA VAL A 636 -2.93 0.86 20.89
C VAL A 636 -3.06 2.29 20.35
N LEU A 637 -4.18 2.97 20.60
CA LEU A 637 -4.44 4.32 20.11
C LEU A 637 -5.16 5.16 21.16
N ALA A 638 -4.46 6.10 21.77
CA ALA A 638 -5.04 7.10 22.65
C ALA A 638 -5.84 8.13 21.86
N SER A 639 -7.10 8.32 22.22
CA SER A 639 -8.06 9.17 21.50
C SER A 639 -7.88 10.66 21.75
N LYS A 640 -8.22 11.48 20.77
CA LYS A 640 -8.42 12.94 20.91
C LYS A 640 -9.76 13.31 21.55
N LYS A 641 -10.71 12.37 21.65
CA LYS A 641 -12.05 12.61 22.20
C LYS A 641 -12.02 12.79 23.72
N GLY A 642 -11.10 12.13 24.42
CA GLY A 642 -10.99 12.23 25.87
C GLY A 642 -9.75 11.53 26.43
N ARG A 643 -9.20 12.05 27.53
CA ARG A 643 -8.00 11.52 28.18
C ARG A 643 -8.08 10.03 28.56
N PRO A 644 -9.23 9.51 29.08
CA PRO A 644 -9.35 8.11 29.45
C PRO A 644 -9.67 7.19 28.26
N ILE A 645 -9.93 7.76 27.07
CA ILE A 645 -10.39 7.00 25.91
C ILE A 645 -9.18 6.46 25.13
N SER A 646 -9.24 5.16 24.85
CA SER A 646 -8.26 4.50 23.99
C SER A 646 -8.92 3.38 23.20
N TYR A 647 -8.32 3.03 22.06
CA TYR A 647 -8.66 1.86 21.26
C TYR A 647 -7.53 0.86 21.34
N VAL A 648 -7.85 -0.42 21.25
CA VAL A 648 -6.88 -1.51 21.14
C VAL A 648 -7.35 -2.52 20.11
N THR A 649 -6.40 -2.99 19.29
CA THR A 649 -6.63 -4.05 18.30
C THR A 649 -5.71 -5.23 18.54
N PHE A 650 -6.14 -6.43 18.11
CA PHE A 650 -5.36 -7.65 18.29
C PHE A 650 -5.29 -8.46 17.00
N ASP A 651 -4.16 -9.10 16.80
CA ASP A 651 -3.89 -10.06 15.76
C ASP A 651 -3.72 -11.47 16.35
N ARG A 652 -4.60 -12.38 15.99
CA ARG A 652 -4.56 -13.76 16.46
C ARG A 652 -4.38 -14.80 15.37
N HIS A 653 -4.03 -14.39 14.14
CA HIS A 653 -3.82 -15.33 13.05
C HIS A 653 -2.75 -16.39 13.38
N ARG A 654 -1.70 -16.00 14.16
CA ARG A 654 -0.63 -16.92 14.62
C ARG A 654 -1.11 -17.97 15.62
N GLU A 655 -2.33 -17.81 16.15
CA GLU A 655 -3.04 -18.80 16.95
C GLU A 655 -4.14 -19.53 16.15
N GLY A 656 -4.29 -19.21 14.85
CA GLY A 656 -5.33 -19.75 13.97
C GLY A 656 -6.72 -19.22 14.26
N ASP A 657 -6.80 -18.08 14.91
CA ASP A 657 -8.03 -17.36 15.19
C ASP A 657 -8.11 -16.12 14.29
N TRP A 658 -9.03 -16.15 13.35
CA TRP A 658 -9.20 -15.14 12.30
C TRP A 658 -10.30 -14.13 12.64
N LYS A 659 -10.80 -14.08 13.86
CA LYS A 659 -11.77 -13.09 14.28
C LYS A 659 -11.13 -11.71 14.33
N PRO A 660 -11.83 -10.66 13.89
CA PRO A 660 -11.38 -9.29 14.12
C PRO A 660 -11.55 -8.97 15.62
N TYR A 661 -10.58 -8.29 16.19
CA TYR A 661 -10.62 -7.86 17.59
C TYR A 661 -10.29 -6.37 17.69
N VAL A 662 -11.31 -5.56 17.96
CA VAL A 662 -11.22 -4.11 18.20
C VAL A 662 -12.01 -3.78 19.43
N PHE A 663 -11.37 -3.09 20.38
CA PHE A 663 -12.02 -2.66 21.64
C PHE A 663 -11.75 -1.19 21.91
N LYS A 664 -12.69 -0.55 22.60
CA LYS A 664 -12.61 0.84 23.09
C LYS A 664 -12.79 0.85 24.60
N THR A 665 -11.98 1.64 25.27
CA THR A 665 -12.22 2.01 26.69
C THR A 665 -12.56 3.48 26.80
N GLU A 666 -13.34 3.85 27.84
CA GLU A 666 -13.68 5.22 28.21
C GLU A 666 -13.27 5.56 29.65
N ASP A 667 -12.55 4.67 30.33
CA ASP A 667 -12.22 4.71 31.75
C ASP A 667 -10.79 4.24 32.07
N TYR A 668 -9.82 4.49 31.19
CA TYR A 668 -8.43 4.04 31.30
C TYR A 668 -8.29 2.51 31.35
N GLY A 669 -9.15 1.76 30.68
CA GLY A 669 -9.06 0.31 30.56
C GLY A 669 -9.69 -0.47 31.74
N GLN A 670 -10.45 0.19 32.62
CA GLN A 670 -11.21 -0.54 33.65
C GLN A 670 -12.35 -1.36 33.05
N SER A 671 -12.94 -0.86 31.96
CA SER A 671 -13.90 -1.59 31.13
C SER A 671 -13.65 -1.37 29.65
N TRP A 672 -14.12 -2.32 28.81
CA TRP A 672 -13.91 -2.30 27.37
C TRP A 672 -15.21 -2.61 26.62
N ILE A 673 -15.40 -1.93 25.50
CA ILE A 673 -16.53 -2.09 24.57
C ILE A 673 -15.99 -2.68 23.27
N ALA A 674 -16.58 -3.78 22.82
CA ALA A 674 -16.22 -4.39 21.53
C ALA A 674 -16.79 -3.57 20.36
N LEU A 675 -15.97 -3.32 19.34
CA LEU A 675 -16.31 -2.54 18.14
C LEU A 675 -16.16 -3.34 16.83
N HIS A 676 -16.20 -4.66 16.88
CA HIS A 676 -15.88 -5.53 15.73
C HIS A 676 -17.06 -6.37 15.24
N ASN A 677 -18.28 -6.09 15.67
CA ASN A 677 -19.43 -6.97 15.47
C ASN A 677 -19.83 -7.15 13.99
N ASP A 678 -19.58 -6.15 13.13
CA ASP A 678 -19.90 -6.16 11.71
C ASP A 678 -18.66 -6.29 10.79
N LEU A 679 -17.46 -6.39 11.38
CA LEU A 679 -16.25 -6.63 10.61
C LEU A 679 -16.19 -8.09 10.13
N PRO A 680 -15.77 -8.33 8.87
CA PRO A 680 -15.53 -9.68 8.38
C PRO A 680 -14.34 -10.34 9.09
N SER A 681 -14.24 -11.65 8.96
CA SER A 681 -13.07 -12.40 9.42
C SER A 681 -11.78 -11.85 8.83
N GLY A 682 -10.78 -11.62 9.67
CA GLY A 682 -9.46 -11.10 9.34
C GLY A 682 -8.80 -10.41 10.53
N SER A 683 -7.48 -10.49 10.65
CA SER A 683 -6.72 -9.78 11.68
C SER A 683 -6.76 -8.28 11.46
N ILE A 684 -6.74 -7.53 12.55
CA ILE A 684 -6.66 -6.07 12.51
C ILE A 684 -5.21 -5.65 12.78
N ASN A 685 -4.59 -4.99 11.80
CA ASN A 685 -3.18 -4.57 11.88
C ASN A 685 -3.06 -3.16 12.45
N VAL A 686 -3.96 -2.25 12.07
CA VAL A 686 -3.88 -0.85 12.43
C VAL A 686 -5.27 -0.22 12.60
N ILE A 687 -5.38 0.73 13.52
CA ILE A 687 -6.51 1.64 13.69
C ILE A 687 -6.00 3.07 13.80
N VAL A 688 -6.65 4.02 13.10
CA VAL A 688 -6.36 5.46 13.20
C VAL A 688 -7.63 6.27 13.38
N GLU A 689 -7.52 7.38 14.12
CA GLU A 689 -8.59 8.34 14.41
C GLU A 689 -8.36 9.60 13.58
N HIS A 690 -9.41 10.12 12.94
CA HIS A 690 -9.31 11.35 12.15
C HIS A 690 -8.96 12.57 13.04
N PRO A 691 -8.01 13.43 12.62
CA PRO A 691 -7.56 14.56 13.43
C PRO A 691 -8.65 15.60 13.76
N ASP A 692 -9.65 15.77 12.90
CA ASP A 692 -10.69 16.79 13.07
C ASP A 692 -12.00 16.23 13.62
N ASN A 693 -12.25 14.93 13.46
CA ASN A 693 -13.45 14.27 13.97
C ASN A 693 -13.10 12.90 14.56
N PRO A 694 -13.05 12.76 15.89
CA PRO A 694 -12.68 11.51 16.55
C PRO A 694 -13.73 10.39 16.42
N ASP A 695 -14.90 10.66 15.86
CA ASP A 695 -15.88 9.62 15.52
C ASP A 695 -15.63 9.01 14.13
N VAL A 696 -14.68 9.56 13.36
CA VAL A 696 -14.21 8.98 12.10
C VAL A 696 -12.95 8.15 12.36
N LEU A 697 -13.07 6.85 12.16
CA LEU A 697 -12.02 5.86 12.38
C LEU A 697 -11.75 5.09 11.10
N PHE A 698 -10.48 4.70 10.88
CA PHE A 698 -10.09 3.79 9.81
C PHE A 698 -9.37 2.58 10.39
N ILE A 699 -9.62 1.40 9.80
CA ILE A 699 -8.98 0.14 10.16
C ILE A 699 -8.33 -0.47 8.92
N GLY A 700 -7.08 -0.93 9.07
CA GLY A 700 -6.37 -1.76 8.10
C GLY A 700 -6.33 -3.21 8.56
N THR A 701 -6.61 -4.12 7.62
CA THR A 701 -6.62 -5.57 7.84
C THR A 701 -5.65 -6.27 6.88
N GLU A 702 -5.61 -7.58 6.92
CA GLU A 702 -4.81 -8.42 6.02
C GLU A 702 -5.19 -8.30 4.53
N ASN A 703 -6.32 -7.70 4.20
CA ASN A 703 -6.78 -7.66 2.80
C ASN A 703 -7.64 -6.44 2.43
N SER A 704 -7.93 -5.56 3.39
CA SER A 704 -8.91 -4.48 3.17
C SER A 704 -8.72 -3.32 4.14
N VAL A 705 -9.28 -2.17 3.77
CA VAL A 705 -9.45 -1.00 4.65
C VAL A 705 -10.93 -0.78 4.92
N PHE A 706 -11.24 -0.37 6.15
CA PHE A 706 -12.60 -0.02 6.57
C PHE A 706 -12.64 1.36 7.18
N VAL A 707 -13.77 2.06 7.03
CA VAL A 707 -14.05 3.34 7.66
C VAL A 707 -15.30 3.24 8.53
N SER A 708 -15.26 3.90 9.66
CA SER A 708 -16.43 4.20 10.47
C SER A 708 -16.59 5.72 10.59
N VAL A 709 -17.82 6.22 10.47
CA VAL A 709 -18.17 7.65 10.65
C VAL A 709 -18.99 7.89 11.92
N ASN A 710 -19.09 6.89 12.78
CA ASN A 710 -19.93 6.89 14.00
C ASN A 710 -19.21 6.25 15.22
N GLY A 711 -17.89 6.41 15.30
CA GLY A 711 -17.10 6.00 16.46
C GLY A 711 -16.88 4.50 16.59
N GLY A 712 -16.94 3.76 15.49
CA GLY A 712 -16.75 2.30 15.44
C GLY A 712 -18.02 1.49 15.66
N SER A 713 -19.21 2.14 15.62
CA SER A 713 -20.48 1.42 15.74
C SER A 713 -20.77 0.57 14.51
N ASP A 714 -20.46 1.09 13.31
CA ASP A 714 -20.57 0.40 12.04
C ASP A 714 -19.31 0.63 11.20
N TRP A 715 -18.94 -0.36 10.37
CA TRP A 715 -17.77 -0.33 9.53
C TRP A 715 -18.11 -0.54 8.06
N THR A 716 -17.60 0.31 7.20
CA THR A 716 -17.79 0.23 5.74
C THR A 716 -16.47 -0.04 5.04
N LYS A 717 -16.45 -1.03 4.16
CA LYS A 717 -15.26 -1.34 3.36
C LYS A 717 -14.98 -0.24 2.35
N LEU A 718 -13.77 0.31 2.39
CA LEU A 718 -13.21 1.19 1.36
C LEU A 718 -12.70 0.31 0.21
N LYS A 719 -13.55 0.04 -0.78
CA LYS A 719 -13.15 -0.78 -1.92
C LYS A 719 -12.50 0.08 -2.99
N ALA A 720 -13.18 1.04 -3.54
CA ALA A 720 -12.73 1.91 -4.63
C ALA A 720 -11.79 1.15 -5.61
N ASN A 721 -10.62 1.71 -5.88
CA ASN A 721 -9.55 1.09 -6.68
C ASN A 721 -8.43 0.44 -5.83
N LEU A 722 -8.66 0.22 -4.53
CA LEU A 722 -7.66 -0.41 -3.67
C LEU A 722 -7.47 -1.89 -4.01
N PRO A 723 -6.22 -2.37 -4.08
CA PRO A 723 -5.92 -3.78 -4.27
C PRO A 723 -6.22 -4.59 -3.02
N THR A 724 -6.47 -5.88 -3.19
CA THR A 724 -6.37 -6.83 -2.09
C THR A 724 -4.91 -6.97 -1.68
N THR A 725 -4.55 -6.54 -0.46
CA THR A 725 -3.18 -6.62 0.10
C THR A 725 -3.25 -6.38 1.61
N LEU A 726 -2.14 -6.59 2.31
CA LEU A 726 -2.03 -6.27 3.74
C LEU A 726 -1.87 -4.76 3.91
N TYR A 727 -2.60 -4.19 4.86
CA TYR A 727 -2.53 -2.78 5.26
C TYR A 727 -1.95 -2.70 6.67
N ASP A 728 -0.63 -2.54 6.77
CA ASP A 728 0.09 -2.66 8.04
C ASP A 728 0.13 -1.36 8.82
N ASP A 729 0.17 -0.21 8.12
CA ASP A 729 0.14 1.08 8.80
C ASP A 729 -0.63 2.14 8.01
N MET A 730 -1.16 3.14 8.72
CA MET A 730 -1.92 4.24 8.14
C MET A 730 -1.65 5.54 8.89
N VAL A 731 -1.64 6.65 8.15
CA VAL A 731 -1.54 8.00 8.70
C VAL A 731 -2.52 8.93 7.98
N ILE A 732 -3.22 9.78 8.76
CA ILE A 732 -3.96 10.89 8.19
C ILE A 732 -3.11 12.14 8.34
N HIS A 733 -2.74 12.78 7.22
CA HIS A 733 -1.91 13.97 7.26
C HIS A 733 -2.62 15.13 7.98
N PRO A 734 -2.04 15.71 9.07
CA PRO A 734 -2.78 16.62 9.94
C PRO A 734 -3.22 17.94 9.27
N ARG A 735 -2.49 18.41 8.25
CA ARG A 735 -2.84 19.63 7.49
C ARG A 735 -3.65 19.31 6.24
N GLU A 736 -3.20 18.36 5.41
CA GLU A 736 -3.83 18.08 4.12
C GLU A 736 -5.04 17.15 4.22
N LYS A 737 -5.20 16.44 5.35
CA LYS A 737 -6.30 15.48 5.57
C LYS A 737 -6.31 14.33 4.56
N ASP A 738 -5.17 14.06 3.94
CA ASP A 738 -4.99 12.90 3.09
C ASP A 738 -4.87 11.65 3.97
N LEU A 739 -5.51 10.57 3.59
CA LEU A 739 -5.30 9.25 4.18
C LEU A 739 -4.22 8.51 3.40
N ILE A 740 -3.11 8.24 4.06
CA ILE A 740 -1.98 7.51 3.50
C ILE A 740 -2.00 6.09 4.05
N LEU A 741 -1.92 5.11 3.16
CA LEU A 741 -1.90 3.68 3.47
C LEU A 741 -0.52 3.11 3.16
N GLY A 742 0.13 2.54 4.16
CA GLY A 742 1.34 1.73 4.02
C GLY A 742 0.96 0.26 3.88
N THR A 743 1.23 -0.33 2.72
CA THR A 743 0.86 -1.72 2.44
C THR A 743 2.06 -2.64 2.50
N HIS A 744 1.83 -3.89 2.85
CA HIS A 744 2.86 -4.93 2.83
C HIS A 744 2.83 -5.71 1.51
N GLY A 745 3.13 -5.02 0.38
CA GLY A 745 3.20 -5.65 -0.93
C GLY A 745 2.70 -4.83 -2.12
N ARG A 746 2.15 -3.63 -1.90
CA ARG A 746 1.66 -2.74 -2.96
C ARG A 746 2.08 -1.28 -2.76
N SER A 747 3.18 -1.06 -2.03
CA SER A 747 3.76 0.27 -1.76
C SER A 747 2.76 1.21 -1.07
N PHE A 748 2.85 2.53 -1.29
CA PHE A 748 1.96 3.52 -0.68
C PHE A 748 0.77 3.88 -1.56
N TRP A 749 -0.38 4.08 -0.90
CA TRP A 749 -1.61 4.59 -1.52
C TRP A 749 -2.10 5.82 -0.77
N VAL A 750 -2.61 6.82 -1.48
CA VAL A 750 -3.08 8.08 -0.92
C VAL A 750 -4.49 8.38 -1.40
N LEU A 751 -5.42 8.58 -0.46
CA LEU A 751 -6.70 9.22 -0.72
C LEU A 751 -6.56 10.71 -0.42
N ASP A 752 -6.68 11.53 -1.45
CA ASP A 752 -6.61 12.99 -1.32
C ASP A 752 -7.93 13.51 -0.73
N ASP A 753 -7.86 14.12 0.46
CA ASP A 753 -8.97 14.76 1.16
C ASP A 753 -10.05 13.82 1.75
N THR A 754 -9.96 13.58 3.04
CA THR A 754 -10.95 12.80 3.83
C THR A 754 -12.10 13.64 4.42
N THR A 755 -12.23 14.92 4.05
CA THR A 755 -13.31 15.81 4.52
C THR A 755 -14.72 15.24 4.34
N PRO A 756 -15.04 14.50 3.26
CA PRO A 756 -16.34 13.88 3.10
C PRO A 756 -16.75 12.94 4.24
N PHE A 757 -15.81 12.18 4.81
CA PHE A 757 -16.11 11.33 5.98
C PHE A 757 -16.37 12.14 7.25
N VAL A 758 -15.65 13.25 7.41
CA VAL A 758 -15.79 14.14 8.58
C VAL A 758 -17.16 14.82 8.64
N GLU A 759 -17.65 15.25 7.47
CA GLU A 759 -18.90 16.01 7.32
C GLU A 759 -20.08 15.13 6.88
N TRP A 760 -19.88 13.80 6.77
CA TRP A 760 -20.90 12.87 6.27
C TRP A 760 -22.25 13.02 6.94
N ASN A 761 -22.29 13.02 8.28
CA ASN A 761 -23.54 13.12 9.04
C ASN A 761 -24.28 14.45 8.79
N GLN A 762 -23.56 15.52 8.48
CA GLN A 762 -24.16 16.81 8.14
C GLN A 762 -24.78 16.76 6.73
N SER A 763 -24.15 16.08 5.79
CA SER A 763 -24.60 15.97 4.42
C SER A 763 -25.92 15.23 4.27
N GLN A 764 -26.20 14.26 5.14
CA GLN A 764 -27.40 13.42 5.09
C GLN A 764 -28.70 14.18 5.42
N ASN A 765 -28.59 15.34 6.06
CA ASN A 765 -29.75 16.19 6.40
C ASN A 765 -30.12 17.20 5.29
N ASN A 766 -29.42 17.16 4.15
CA ASN A 766 -29.60 18.11 3.05
C ASN A 766 -29.86 17.37 1.73
N ASN A 767 -30.72 17.90 0.88
CA ASN A 767 -30.94 17.39 -0.48
C ASN A 767 -29.71 17.59 -1.37
N LEU A 768 -28.95 18.65 -1.11
CA LEU A 768 -27.75 19.04 -1.81
C LEU A 768 -26.75 19.53 -0.76
N PHE A 769 -25.54 18.95 -0.75
CA PHE A 769 -24.47 19.36 0.17
C PHE A 769 -23.13 19.46 -0.55
N LEU A 770 -22.44 20.57 -0.33
CA LEU A 770 -21.09 20.82 -0.79
C LEU A 770 -20.16 20.75 0.41
N PHE A 771 -19.28 19.75 0.44
CA PHE A 771 -18.32 19.57 1.52
C PHE A 771 -17.35 20.76 1.58
N SER A 772 -16.76 20.99 2.74
CA SER A 772 -15.73 22.00 2.93
C SER A 772 -14.56 21.77 1.97
N ILE A 773 -14.15 22.84 1.29
CA ILE A 773 -13.11 22.76 0.26
C ILE A 773 -11.78 23.19 0.88
N ARG A 774 -10.79 22.31 0.86
CA ARG A 774 -9.45 22.63 1.35
C ARG A 774 -8.77 23.69 0.48
N PRO A 775 -7.83 24.49 1.03
CA PRO A 775 -7.08 25.46 0.26
C PRO A 775 -6.30 24.80 -0.88
N ALA A 776 -6.39 25.35 -2.08
CA ALA A 776 -5.62 24.95 -3.25
C ALA A 776 -4.38 25.83 -3.42
N THR A 777 -3.32 25.30 -3.99
CA THR A 777 -2.07 26.04 -4.26
C THR A 777 -1.79 26.06 -5.74
N LEU A 778 -1.49 27.25 -6.26
CA LEU A 778 -0.99 27.43 -7.63
C LEU A 778 0.46 26.95 -7.70
N PHE A 779 0.67 25.66 -7.85
CA PHE A 779 2.02 25.13 -8.02
C PHE A 779 2.53 25.38 -9.44
N TYR A 780 3.77 25.85 -9.56
CA TYR A 780 4.47 25.89 -10.83
C TYR A 780 5.08 24.52 -11.13
N TYR A 781 4.55 23.86 -12.17
CA TYR A 781 5.05 22.59 -12.67
C TYR A 781 5.99 22.83 -13.83
N TRP A 782 7.16 22.20 -13.80
CA TRP A 782 8.05 22.19 -14.96
C TRP A 782 7.86 20.93 -15.80
N LYS A 783 8.09 21.07 -17.07
CA LYS A 783 8.03 19.99 -18.06
C LYS A 783 9.43 19.41 -18.24
N ASP A 784 9.54 18.10 -18.06
CA ASP A 784 10.68 17.35 -18.54
C ASP A 784 10.40 16.96 -20.00
N THR A 785 11.28 17.35 -20.89
CA THR A 785 11.21 17.00 -22.31
C THR A 785 12.13 15.84 -22.68
N SER A 786 12.75 15.20 -21.69
CA SER A 786 13.48 13.96 -21.92
C SER A 786 12.52 12.82 -22.29
N TYR A 787 12.88 12.06 -23.29
CA TYR A 787 12.08 10.94 -23.79
C TYR A 787 12.53 9.68 -23.05
N ARG A 788 11.94 9.41 -21.88
CA ARG A 788 12.36 8.35 -20.93
C ARG A 788 11.90 6.94 -21.31
N GLY A 789 11.00 6.80 -22.30
CA GLY A 789 10.36 5.51 -22.58
C GLY A 789 9.34 5.14 -21.49
N GLN A 790 9.08 3.84 -21.31
CA GLN A 790 8.03 3.33 -20.40
C GLN A 790 8.56 2.32 -19.38
N GLU A 791 9.87 2.12 -19.30
CA GLU A 791 10.47 1.19 -18.34
C GLU A 791 10.44 1.71 -16.90
N GLU A 792 10.36 3.02 -16.71
CA GLU A 792 10.24 3.65 -15.41
C GLU A 792 8.79 3.70 -14.95
N TRP A 793 8.52 3.22 -13.74
CA TRP A 793 7.23 3.38 -13.11
C TRP A 793 7.09 4.81 -12.53
N VAL A 794 5.94 5.42 -12.73
CA VAL A 794 5.66 6.80 -12.30
C VAL A 794 4.40 6.83 -11.45
N GLY A 795 4.50 7.35 -10.22
CA GLY A 795 3.34 7.60 -9.35
C GLY A 795 2.60 8.88 -9.75
N PRO A 796 1.25 8.87 -9.82
CA PRO A 796 0.50 10.07 -10.18
C PRO A 796 0.59 11.14 -9.10
N ASN A 797 0.75 12.40 -9.51
CA ASN A 797 0.48 13.56 -8.66
C ASN A 797 -1.00 13.63 -8.28
N PRO A 798 -1.38 14.33 -7.17
CA PRO A 798 -2.78 14.65 -6.95
C PRO A 798 -3.36 15.47 -8.10
N PRO A 799 -4.67 15.45 -8.33
CA PRO A 799 -5.29 16.31 -9.32
C PRO A 799 -4.91 17.78 -9.09
N TYR A 800 -4.47 18.47 -10.14
CA TYR A 800 -4.05 19.87 -10.04
C TYR A 800 -5.24 20.80 -9.86
N GLY A 801 -5.31 21.47 -8.71
CA GLY A 801 -6.34 22.45 -8.45
C GLY A 801 -7.05 22.29 -7.11
N ALA A 802 -8.31 22.73 -7.07
CA ALA A 802 -9.18 22.58 -5.93
C ALA A 802 -10.07 21.35 -6.10
N LEU A 803 -9.98 20.42 -5.16
CA LEU A 803 -10.84 19.26 -5.07
C LEU A 803 -12.19 19.68 -4.50
N ILE A 804 -13.27 19.45 -5.23
CA ILE A 804 -14.62 19.83 -4.85
C ILE A 804 -15.47 18.58 -4.73
N ASN A 805 -15.73 18.18 -3.49
CA ASN A 805 -16.57 17.03 -3.15
C ASN A 805 -17.99 17.50 -2.82
N PHE A 806 -19.00 16.76 -3.26
CA PHE A 806 -20.42 17.08 -2.99
C PHE A 806 -21.26 15.81 -3.02
N VAL A 807 -22.47 15.90 -2.45
CA VAL A 807 -23.48 14.84 -2.54
C VAL A 807 -24.84 15.45 -2.87
N ILE A 808 -25.59 14.79 -3.72
CA ILE A 808 -26.96 15.16 -4.10
C ILE A 808 -27.89 14.00 -3.74
N ASN A 809 -28.73 14.23 -2.74
CA ASN A 809 -29.67 13.24 -2.21
C ASN A 809 -31.05 13.33 -2.88
N SER A 810 -31.34 14.46 -3.55
CA SER A 810 -32.58 14.64 -4.34
C SER A 810 -32.46 14.00 -5.74
N ASP A 811 -33.61 13.85 -6.41
CA ASP A 811 -33.64 13.41 -7.81
C ASP A 811 -33.20 14.56 -8.72
N ALA A 812 -32.05 14.42 -9.35
CA ALA A 812 -31.50 15.36 -10.32
C ALA A 812 -30.58 14.62 -11.30
N ASP A 813 -30.72 14.89 -12.59
CA ASP A 813 -29.87 14.31 -13.63
C ASP A 813 -28.54 15.07 -13.80
N SER A 814 -28.52 16.35 -13.43
CA SER A 814 -27.35 17.23 -13.58
C SER A 814 -27.32 18.33 -12.55
N ALA A 815 -26.11 18.82 -12.27
CA ALA A 815 -25.86 19.98 -11.45
C ALA A 815 -24.99 21.01 -12.19
N ASN A 816 -25.17 22.29 -11.83
CA ASN A 816 -24.27 23.35 -12.27
C ASN A 816 -23.37 23.75 -11.12
N ILE A 817 -22.07 23.83 -11.36
CA ILE A 817 -21.09 24.32 -10.41
C ILE A 817 -20.50 25.62 -10.97
N THR A 818 -20.70 26.73 -10.23
CA THR A 818 -20.19 28.05 -10.59
C THR A 818 -19.12 28.49 -9.61
N ILE A 819 -17.96 28.82 -10.12
CA ILE A 819 -16.86 29.40 -9.36
C ILE A 819 -16.82 30.91 -9.64
N SER A 820 -16.84 31.70 -8.59
CA SER A 820 -16.93 33.16 -8.72
C SER A 820 -16.00 33.91 -7.76
N ARG A 821 -15.61 35.11 -8.13
CA ARG A 821 -14.87 36.07 -7.30
C ARG A 821 -15.52 37.46 -7.39
N LYS A 822 -15.88 38.05 -6.24
CA LYS A 822 -16.55 39.36 -6.18
C LYS A 822 -17.75 39.44 -7.14
N LYS A 823 -18.58 38.42 -7.20
CA LYS A 823 -19.75 38.26 -8.06
C LYS A 823 -19.43 38.11 -9.57
N LYS A 824 -18.18 38.06 -9.99
CA LYS A 824 -17.80 37.77 -11.38
C LYS A 824 -17.55 36.28 -11.50
N THR A 825 -18.20 35.64 -12.48
CA THR A 825 -17.97 34.23 -12.81
C THR A 825 -16.54 34.01 -13.30
N VAL A 826 -15.88 32.97 -12.80
CA VAL A 826 -14.54 32.55 -13.20
C VAL A 826 -14.63 31.29 -14.04
N ARG A 827 -15.42 30.32 -13.58
CA ARG A 827 -15.56 29.01 -14.24
C ARG A 827 -16.95 28.44 -13.99
N GLU A 828 -17.48 27.72 -14.96
CA GLU A 828 -18.73 26.99 -14.85
C GLU A 828 -18.56 25.55 -15.34
N TYR A 829 -19.23 24.63 -14.65
CA TYR A 829 -19.30 23.23 -15.04
C TYR A 829 -20.76 22.79 -15.01
N LYS A 830 -21.17 22.02 -16.01
CA LYS A 830 -22.41 21.25 -15.99
C LYS A 830 -22.03 19.79 -15.95
N ILE A 831 -22.47 19.08 -14.94
CA ILE A 831 -22.06 17.70 -14.65
C ILE A 831 -23.28 16.80 -14.49
N ALA A 832 -23.16 15.55 -14.92
CA ALA A 832 -24.09 14.50 -14.51
C ALA A 832 -23.86 14.18 -13.03
N VAL A 833 -24.88 13.78 -12.31
CA VAL A 833 -24.78 13.48 -10.87
C VAL A 833 -25.22 12.07 -10.56
N ASN A 834 -24.64 11.51 -9.51
CA ASN A 834 -24.97 10.19 -8.99
C ASN A 834 -25.69 10.35 -7.63
N LYS A 835 -27.02 10.16 -7.63
CA LYS A 835 -27.84 10.33 -6.43
C LYS A 835 -27.30 9.56 -5.24
N GLY A 836 -27.08 10.27 -4.13
CA GLY A 836 -26.64 9.71 -2.85
C GLY A 836 -25.18 9.28 -2.80
N LYS A 837 -24.39 9.44 -3.88
CA LYS A 837 -22.97 9.17 -3.91
C LYS A 837 -22.16 10.46 -3.69
N ILE A 838 -20.96 10.32 -3.15
CA ILE A 838 -20.00 11.43 -3.08
C ILE A 838 -19.40 11.60 -4.47
N ASP A 839 -19.83 12.61 -5.18
CA ASP A 839 -19.25 13.03 -6.45
C ASP A 839 -18.10 14.02 -6.22
N GLN A 840 -17.15 14.05 -7.16
CA GLN A 840 -15.97 14.87 -7.09
C GLN A 840 -15.67 15.52 -8.43
N ILE A 841 -15.35 16.83 -8.42
CA ILE A 841 -14.73 17.52 -9.55
C ILE A 841 -13.47 18.24 -9.12
N VAL A 842 -12.64 18.58 -10.08
CA VAL A 842 -11.43 19.38 -9.89
C VAL A 842 -11.58 20.71 -10.61
N TRP A 843 -11.45 21.80 -9.88
CA TRP A 843 -11.26 23.11 -10.52
C TRP A 843 -9.76 23.36 -10.70
N ASP A 844 -9.33 23.44 -11.94
CA ASP A 844 -7.94 23.61 -12.39
C ASP A 844 -7.33 24.99 -12.10
N LEU A 845 -7.96 25.81 -11.26
CA LEU A 845 -7.57 27.17 -10.90
C LEU A 845 -7.45 28.12 -12.10
N LYS A 846 -8.27 27.88 -13.13
CA LYS A 846 -8.31 28.67 -14.37
C LYS A 846 -9.69 29.23 -14.62
N TYR A 847 -9.72 30.26 -15.42
CA TYR A 847 -10.94 30.76 -16.05
C TYR A 847 -11.47 29.78 -17.09
N SER A 848 -12.68 30.00 -17.58
CA SER A 848 -13.23 29.19 -18.67
C SER A 848 -12.27 29.21 -19.88
N PRO A 849 -12.09 28.06 -20.55
CA PRO A 849 -11.32 28.05 -21.80
C PRO A 849 -12.02 28.88 -22.86
N PRO A 850 -11.32 29.27 -23.92
CA PRO A 850 -11.94 29.96 -25.02
C PRO A 850 -13.02 29.12 -25.70
N SER A 851 -13.99 29.76 -26.35
CA SER A 851 -15.08 29.09 -27.07
C SER A 851 -14.61 28.30 -28.30
N PHE A 852 -13.42 28.57 -28.79
CA PHE A 852 -12.81 27.84 -29.89
C PHE A 852 -11.98 26.67 -29.36
N GLN A 853 -12.34 25.45 -29.68
CA GLN A 853 -11.47 24.30 -29.57
C GLN A 853 -10.54 24.23 -30.79
N ASN A 854 -9.28 23.84 -30.59
CA ASN A 854 -8.49 23.41 -31.74
C ASN A 854 -9.23 22.21 -32.33
N ASN A 855 -9.81 22.41 -33.54
CA ASN A 855 -10.26 21.25 -34.28
C ASN A 855 -9.08 20.30 -34.35
N GLU A 856 -9.22 19.11 -33.76
CA GLU A 856 -8.26 18.06 -33.94
C GLU A 856 -7.91 18.01 -35.42
N ARG A 857 -6.63 18.04 -35.77
CA ARG A 857 -6.24 17.63 -37.11
C ARG A 857 -6.75 16.21 -37.21
N GLU A 858 -7.92 16.03 -37.81
CA GLU A 858 -8.34 14.72 -38.29
C GLU A 858 -7.26 14.28 -39.26
N THR A 859 -6.31 13.50 -38.77
CA THR A 859 -5.42 12.72 -39.60
C THR A 859 -6.29 11.58 -40.10
N GLU A 860 -6.93 11.78 -41.25
CA GLU A 860 -7.67 10.73 -41.96
C GLU A 860 -6.81 9.47 -41.98
N GLY A 861 -7.31 8.39 -41.40
CA GLY A 861 -6.67 7.06 -41.46
C GLY A 861 -5.80 6.67 -40.27
N LEU A 862 -5.64 7.50 -39.22
CA LEU A 862 -4.95 7.11 -37.97
C LEU A 862 -5.99 6.75 -36.91
N THR A 863 -6.09 5.49 -36.57
CA THR A 863 -6.81 5.04 -35.36
C THR A 863 -6.01 5.50 -34.14
N LYS A 864 -6.69 6.13 -33.17
CA LYS A 864 -6.06 6.42 -31.86
C LYS A 864 -5.61 5.10 -31.25
N PRO A 865 -4.37 4.98 -30.71
CA PRO A 865 -3.98 3.81 -29.95
C PRO A 865 -4.90 3.67 -28.73
N ASP A 866 -5.09 2.44 -28.26
CA ASP A 866 -5.80 2.17 -27.03
C ASP A 866 -5.13 2.93 -25.87
N ASP A 867 -5.76 4.00 -25.41
CA ASP A 867 -5.24 4.89 -24.36
C ASP A 867 -5.21 4.20 -22.97
N SER A 868 -5.78 2.98 -22.83
CA SER A 868 -5.83 2.24 -21.56
C SER A 868 -4.45 1.81 -21.02
N GLN A 869 -3.40 1.84 -21.87
CA GLN A 869 -2.04 1.48 -21.51
C GLN A 869 -1.06 2.67 -21.53
N LEU A 870 -1.51 3.85 -21.84
CA LEU A 870 -0.65 5.04 -21.82
C LEU A 870 -0.67 5.66 -20.42
N LEU A 871 0.49 6.16 -19.99
CA LEU A 871 0.57 7.00 -18.80
C LEU A 871 -0.44 8.15 -18.93
N PRO A 872 -1.11 8.55 -17.84
CA PRO A 872 -2.04 9.67 -17.90
C PRO A 872 -1.39 10.85 -18.59
N ARG A 873 -2.02 11.38 -19.63
CA ARG A 873 -1.52 12.59 -20.27
C ARG A 873 -1.53 13.70 -19.24
N PRO A 874 -0.46 14.49 -19.16
CA PRO A 874 -0.45 15.61 -18.24
C PRO A 874 -1.64 16.55 -18.52
N PRO A 875 -2.12 17.24 -17.49
CA PRO A 875 -3.26 18.14 -17.61
C PRO A 875 -3.02 19.34 -18.58
N HIS A 876 -1.80 19.48 -19.09
CA HIS A 876 -1.44 20.53 -20.04
C HIS A 876 -1.47 19.98 -21.47
N GLY A 877 -2.68 19.70 -21.96
CA GLY A 877 -2.91 19.33 -23.36
C GLY A 877 -2.53 20.42 -24.35
N LEU A 878 -2.67 20.10 -25.65
CA LEU A 878 -2.53 21.07 -26.75
C LEU A 878 -3.77 22.00 -26.85
N ASP A 879 -4.83 21.73 -26.05
CA ASP A 879 -6.05 22.50 -26.04
C ASP A 879 -5.83 23.87 -25.39
N PRO A 880 -6.43 24.92 -25.91
CA PRO A 880 -6.31 26.25 -25.31
C PRO A 880 -7.02 26.26 -23.95
N GLU A 881 -6.25 26.58 -22.93
CA GLU A 881 -6.71 26.68 -21.54
C GLU A 881 -7.08 28.16 -21.24
N GLY A 882 -7.98 28.35 -20.28
CA GLY A 882 -8.28 29.66 -19.73
C GLY A 882 -7.10 30.26 -18.94
N PRO A 883 -7.10 31.55 -18.68
CA PRO A 883 -6.09 32.20 -17.83
C PRO A 883 -6.07 31.62 -16.42
N ASP A 884 -4.87 31.49 -15.80
CA ASP A 884 -4.75 31.14 -14.38
C ASP A 884 -5.29 32.26 -13.50
N VAL A 885 -5.95 31.87 -12.39
CA VAL A 885 -6.43 32.83 -11.41
C VAL A 885 -5.31 33.34 -10.49
N SER A 886 -5.48 34.48 -9.84
CA SER A 886 -4.54 34.92 -8.80
C SER A 886 -4.91 34.40 -7.41
N PRO A 887 -3.97 34.33 -6.46
CA PRO A 887 -4.25 34.00 -5.06
C PRO A 887 -5.38 34.85 -4.47
N GLY A 888 -6.25 34.21 -3.67
CA GLY A 888 -7.40 34.88 -3.08
C GLY A 888 -8.50 33.91 -2.66
N THR A 889 -9.66 34.44 -2.26
CA THR A 889 -10.83 33.66 -1.90
C THR A 889 -11.85 33.66 -3.04
N TYR A 890 -12.32 32.48 -3.40
CA TYR A 890 -13.34 32.24 -4.41
C TYR A 890 -14.56 31.62 -3.75
N LEU A 891 -15.73 31.79 -4.35
CA LEU A 891 -16.97 31.16 -3.93
C LEU A 891 -17.31 30.08 -4.94
N VAL A 892 -17.47 28.87 -4.48
CA VAL A 892 -17.96 27.72 -5.23
C VAL A 892 -19.42 27.55 -4.86
N THR A 893 -20.30 27.54 -5.86
CA THR A 893 -21.74 27.32 -5.72
C THR A 893 -22.15 26.14 -6.58
N ILE A 894 -22.77 25.14 -5.96
CA ILE A 894 -23.43 24.05 -6.67
C ILE A 894 -24.93 24.30 -6.66
N SER A 895 -25.62 24.00 -7.78
CA SER A 895 -27.06 24.16 -7.87
C SER A 895 -27.73 23.07 -8.69
N THR A 896 -28.91 22.62 -8.25
CA THR A 896 -29.79 21.68 -8.94
C THR A 896 -31.19 22.25 -8.90
N GLY A 897 -31.79 22.55 -10.08
CA GLY A 897 -33.11 23.21 -10.11
C GLY A 897 -33.11 24.51 -9.30
N ASN A 898 -33.94 24.56 -8.24
CA ASN A 898 -34.07 25.73 -7.39
C ASN A 898 -33.21 25.67 -6.10
N GLU A 899 -32.50 24.60 -5.85
CA GLU A 899 -31.66 24.45 -4.66
C GLU A 899 -30.19 24.83 -4.98
N SER A 900 -29.52 25.48 -4.03
CA SER A 900 -28.11 25.80 -4.16
C SER A 900 -27.40 25.77 -2.82
N PHE A 901 -26.13 25.36 -2.84
CA PHE A 901 -25.22 25.36 -1.70
C PHE A 901 -23.89 26.02 -2.08
N SER A 902 -23.28 26.77 -1.17
CA SER A 902 -22.04 27.49 -1.47
C SER A 902 -20.99 27.32 -0.41
N GLN A 903 -19.74 27.14 -0.82
CA GLN A 903 -18.53 27.06 0.01
C GLN A 903 -17.45 28.00 -0.50
N LYS A 904 -16.58 28.47 0.39
CA LYS A 904 -15.43 29.28 0.03
C LYS A 904 -14.22 28.39 -0.19
N VAL A 905 -13.45 28.66 -1.23
CA VAL A 905 -12.12 28.05 -1.45
C VAL A 905 -11.06 29.13 -1.42
N LYS A 906 -9.96 28.87 -0.70
CA LYS A 906 -8.79 29.74 -0.68
C LYS A 906 -7.78 29.23 -1.70
N VAL A 907 -7.33 30.09 -2.60
CA VAL A 907 -6.22 29.82 -3.52
C VAL A 907 -4.96 30.50 -2.99
N ASN A 908 -3.89 29.73 -2.78
CA ASN A 908 -2.58 30.22 -2.36
C ASN A 908 -1.65 30.35 -3.57
N GLY A 909 -0.66 31.24 -3.47
CA GLY A 909 0.46 31.27 -4.41
C GLY A 909 1.47 30.16 -4.12
N ASP A 910 2.34 29.88 -5.08
CA ASP A 910 3.40 28.90 -4.94
C ASP A 910 4.40 29.32 -3.83
N PRO A 911 4.57 28.53 -2.74
CA PRO A 911 5.44 28.92 -1.62
C PRO A 911 6.94 28.97 -1.98
N LYS A 912 7.36 28.38 -3.10
CA LYS A 912 8.75 28.43 -3.59
C LYS A 912 9.03 29.63 -4.48
N LEU A 913 8.01 30.38 -4.92
CA LEU A 913 8.17 31.58 -5.73
C LEU A 913 8.09 32.82 -4.83
N ASP A 914 9.08 33.70 -4.94
CA ASP A 914 9.05 35.00 -4.25
C ASP A 914 8.18 35.99 -5.04
N LEU A 915 6.85 35.73 -5.04
CA LEU A 915 5.85 36.54 -5.73
C LEU A 915 4.79 37.03 -4.73
N LYS A 916 4.43 38.32 -4.87
CA LYS A 916 3.34 38.92 -4.09
C LYS A 916 2.00 38.72 -4.81
N ALA A 917 0.91 38.76 -4.06
CA ALA A 917 -0.44 38.65 -4.64
C ALA A 917 -0.72 39.67 -5.76
N GLY A 918 -0.07 40.86 -5.73
CA GLY A 918 -0.14 41.89 -6.78
C GLY A 918 0.51 41.45 -8.09
N ASP A 919 1.57 40.63 -8.03
CA ASP A 919 2.26 40.14 -9.22
C ASP A 919 1.42 39.10 -9.95
N TYR A 920 0.86 38.16 -9.24
CA TYR A 920 -0.14 37.23 -9.78
C TYR A 920 -1.35 37.98 -10.38
N ARG A 921 -1.81 39.06 -9.72
CA ARG A 921 -2.97 39.82 -10.21
C ARG A 921 -2.67 40.59 -11.50
N LYS A 922 -1.48 41.16 -11.61
CA LYS A 922 -1.05 41.80 -12.87
C LYS A 922 -1.03 40.81 -14.03
N ARG A 923 -0.49 39.63 -13.78
CA ARG A 923 -0.44 38.55 -14.79
C ARG A 923 -1.87 38.08 -15.16
N GLU A 924 -2.72 37.83 -14.19
CA GLU A 924 -4.11 37.41 -14.39
C GLU A 924 -4.87 38.40 -15.28
N LEU A 925 -4.79 39.71 -15.00
CA LEU A 925 -5.47 40.74 -15.78
C LEU A 925 -4.98 40.79 -17.22
N PHE A 926 -3.67 40.78 -17.42
CA PHE A 926 -3.08 40.75 -18.75
C PHE A 926 -3.49 39.54 -19.58
N LEU A 927 -3.54 38.38 -18.94
CA LEU A 927 -3.97 37.13 -19.60
C LEU A 927 -5.46 37.15 -19.95
N ILE A 928 -6.30 37.75 -19.11
CA ILE A 928 -7.74 37.91 -19.41
C ILE A 928 -7.91 38.81 -20.64
N ASP A 929 -7.23 39.97 -20.66
CA ASP A 929 -7.32 40.89 -21.78
C ASP A 929 -6.82 40.24 -23.09
N LEU A 930 -5.68 39.54 -23.03
CA LEU A 930 -5.11 38.81 -24.16
C LEU A 930 -6.04 37.68 -24.65
N HIS A 931 -6.70 37.00 -23.74
CA HIS A 931 -7.63 35.94 -24.04
C HIS A 931 -8.90 36.49 -24.76
N GLU A 932 -9.50 37.54 -24.21
CA GLU A 932 -10.64 38.22 -24.83
C GLU A 932 -10.29 38.77 -26.22
N PHE A 933 -9.09 39.31 -26.38
CA PHE A 933 -8.58 39.76 -27.65
C PHE A 933 -8.42 38.63 -28.67
N HIS A 934 -7.79 37.52 -28.22
CA HIS A 934 -7.58 36.35 -29.07
C HIS A 934 -8.91 35.74 -29.55
N GLU A 935 -9.93 35.70 -28.71
CA GLU A 935 -11.25 35.21 -29.07
C GLU A 935 -11.90 36.04 -30.18
N LYS A 936 -11.86 37.38 -30.06
CA LYS A 936 -12.36 38.29 -31.13
C LYS A 936 -11.65 38.06 -32.46
N VAL A 937 -10.33 37.94 -32.45
CA VAL A 937 -9.53 37.69 -33.65
C VAL A 937 -9.82 36.29 -34.23
N PHE A 938 -10.04 35.29 -33.38
CA PHE A 938 -10.36 33.94 -33.80
C PHE A 938 -11.70 33.87 -34.54
N VAL A 939 -12.75 34.47 -33.99
CA VAL A 939 -14.07 34.51 -34.61
C VAL A 939 -13.97 35.13 -36.02
N LYS A 940 -13.32 36.29 -36.15
CA LYS A 940 -13.14 36.95 -37.44
C LYS A 940 -12.28 36.13 -38.42
N ASN A 941 -11.24 35.46 -37.93
CA ASN A 941 -10.43 34.58 -38.78
C ASN A 941 -11.26 33.42 -39.38
N ASN A 942 -12.19 32.86 -38.62
CA ASN A 942 -13.05 31.79 -39.09
C ASN A 942 -14.10 32.27 -40.06
N GLU A 943 -14.70 33.43 -39.80
CA GLU A 943 -15.60 34.11 -40.76
C GLU A 943 -14.93 34.31 -42.10
N LEU A 944 -13.73 34.90 -42.08
CA LEU A 944 -12.94 35.13 -43.31
C LEU A 944 -12.54 33.83 -44.02
N LYS A 945 -12.24 32.80 -43.24
CA LYS A 945 -11.88 31.49 -43.79
C LYS A 945 -13.05 30.87 -44.56
N GLU A 946 -14.26 30.95 -44.04
CA GLU A 946 -15.44 30.42 -44.73
C GLU A 946 -15.80 31.32 -45.96
N THR A 947 -15.70 32.65 -45.85
CA THR A 947 -15.91 33.55 -46.96
C THR A 947 -14.91 33.28 -48.10
N VAL A 948 -13.63 33.16 -47.80
CA VAL A 948 -12.58 32.82 -48.79
C VAL A 948 -12.90 31.51 -49.49
N LYS A 949 -13.32 30.49 -48.71
CA LYS A 949 -13.68 29.17 -49.24
C LYS A 949 -14.91 29.18 -50.14
N GLU A 950 -15.88 30.10 -49.90
CA GLU A 950 -17.03 30.32 -50.76
C GLU A 950 -16.60 31.05 -52.06
N TYR A 951 -15.77 32.08 -51.96
CA TYR A 951 -15.25 32.82 -53.09
C TYR A 951 -14.37 31.96 -54.00
N GLU A 952 -13.53 31.05 -53.43
CA GLU A 952 -12.75 30.08 -54.21
C GLU A 952 -13.59 29.12 -55.04
N LYS A 953 -14.89 28.93 -54.71
CA LYS A 953 -15.81 28.11 -55.52
C LYS A 953 -16.49 28.90 -56.65
N THR A 954 -16.55 30.22 -56.56
CA THR A 954 -17.41 31.10 -57.41
C THR A 954 -16.63 32.12 -58.22
N MET A 955 -15.38 32.39 -57.84
CA MET A 955 -14.50 33.38 -58.47
C MET A 955 -13.26 32.76 -59.07
N ASP A 956 -12.68 33.40 -60.09
CA ASP A 956 -11.39 32.99 -60.64
C ASP A 956 -10.23 33.36 -59.69
N GLU A 957 -9.14 32.62 -59.74
CA GLU A 957 -7.94 32.85 -58.88
C GLU A 957 -7.33 34.27 -59.02
N ASP A 958 -7.57 34.89 -60.15
CA ASP A 958 -7.08 36.27 -60.47
C ASP A 958 -8.03 37.38 -60.04
N ASP A 959 -9.17 37.05 -59.46
CA ASP A 959 -10.12 38.05 -59.03
C ASP A 959 -9.55 38.86 -57.85
N ASP A 960 -9.66 40.20 -58.01
CA ASP A 960 -9.09 41.17 -57.05
C ASP A 960 -9.79 41.07 -55.67
N GLU A 961 -11.08 40.80 -55.66
CA GLU A 961 -11.84 40.64 -54.39
C GLU A 961 -11.40 39.41 -53.63
N LEU A 962 -11.23 38.27 -54.32
CA LEU A 962 -10.71 37.05 -53.71
C LEU A 962 -9.26 37.25 -53.21
N LYS A 963 -8.40 37.97 -53.96
CA LYS A 963 -7.03 38.28 -53.53
C LYS A 963 -7.02 39.19 -52.29
N ASN A 964 -7.89 40.16 -52.22
CA ASN A 964 -8.03 41.06 -51.05
C ASN A 964 -8.51 40.29 -49.82
N MET A 965 -9.52 39.44 -49.98
CA MET A 965 -10.00 38.59 -48.86
C MET A 965 -8.94 37.62 -48.36
N LYS A 966 -8.18 36.99 -49.24
CA LYS A 966 -7.03 36.14 -48.85
C LYS A 966 -5.94 36.94 -48.11
N ALA A 967 -5.64 38.15 -48.55
CA ALA A 967 -4.68 39.04 -47.90
C ALA A 967 -5.15 39.45 -46.50
N LEU A 968 -6.44 39.80 -46.37
CA LEU A 968 -7.06 40.11 -45.07
C LEU A 968 -7.05 38.91 -44.12
N GLN A 969 -7.47 37.73 -44.60
CA GLN A 969 -7.42 36.49 -43.82
C GLN A 969 -6.00 36.19 -43.34
N LYS A 970 -4.99 36.34 -44.19
CA LYS A 970 -3.59 36.13 -43.83
C LYS A 970 -3.14 37.11 -42.75
N LYS A 971 -3.56 38.41 -42.82
CA LYS A 971 -3.26 39.41 -41.79
C LYS A 971 -3.90 39.04 -40.45
N VAL A 972 -5.19 38.68 -40.46
CA VAL A 972 -5.92 38.24 -39.26
C VAL A 972 -5.30 36.97 -38.65
N ASN A 973 -4.93 36.00 -39.48
CA ASN A 973 -4.28 34.77 -38.99
C ASN A 973 -2.88 35.05 -38.37
N THR A 974 -2.16 36.05 -38.89
CA THR A 974 -0.88 36.50 -38.32
C THR A 974 -1.07 37.10 -36.93
N ILE A 975 -2.11 37.93 -36.74
CA ILE A 975 -2.49 38.53 -35.45
C ILE A 975 -2.88 37.40 -34.46
N ARG A 976 -3.73 36.46 -34.91
CA ARG A 976 -4.12 35.30 -34.12
C ARG A 976 -2.93 34.48 -33.63
N SER A 977 -2.01 34.17 -34.54
CA SER A 977 -0.80 33.40 -34.25
C SER A 977 0.14 34.16 -33.29
N GLY A 978 0.20 35.49 -33.40
CA GLY A 978 0.93 36.35 -32.47
C GLY A 978 0.35 36.32 -31.06
N ALA A 979 -0.97 36.40 -30.93
CA ALA A 979 -1.69 36.32 -29.65
C ALA A 979 -1.52 34.95 -28.99
N MET A 980 -1.65 33.87 -29.77
CA MET A 980 -1.39 32.49 -29.27
C MET A 980 0.05 32.33 -28.76
N ARG A 981 1.03 32.82 -29.50
CA ARG A 981 2.44 32.76 -29.10
C ARG A 981 2.67 33.49 -27.77
N LEU A 982 2.10 34.70 -27.65
CA LEU A 982 2.24 35.50 -26.44
C LEU A 982 1.57 34.84 -25.23
N ALA A 983 0.37 34.27 -25.41
CA ALA A 983 -0.30 33.49 -24.37
C ALA A 983 0.55 32.28 -23.94
N SER A 984 1.10 31.54 -24.89
CA SER A 984 1.92 30.34 -24.58
C SER A 984 3.26 30.66 -23.89
N GLU A 985 3.79 31.85 -24.05
CA GLU A 985 5.00 32.28 -23.32
C GLU A 985 4.71 32.50 -21.83
N LEU A 986 3.50 32.94 -21.49
CA LEU A 986 3.09 33.23 -20.12
C LEU A 986 2.39 32.05 -19.43
N GLN A 987 1.53 31.30 -20.15
CA GLN A 987 0.76 30.19 -19.57
C GLN A 987 1.44 28.84 -19.79
N GLY A 988 2.36 28.75 -20.73
CA GLY A 988 2.88 27.48 -21.22
C GLY A 988 2.02 26.92 -22.36
N GLY A 989 2.44 25.79 -22.92
CA GLY A 989 1.76 25.11 -24.03
C GLY A 989 2.76 24.28 -24.86
N GLY A 990 2.43 23.06 -25.19
CA GLY A 990 3.37 22.14 -25.80
C GLY A 990 4.62 21.98 -24.93
N VAL A 991 5.80 22.26 -25.50
CA VAL A 991 7.09 22.19 -24.79
C VAL A 991 7.41 23.45 -23.95
N ARG A 992 6.60 24.49 -24.02
CA ARG A 992 6.85 25.72 -23.28
C ARG A 992 6.39 25.59 -21.84
N GLN A 993 7.23 26.05 -20.90
CA GLN A 993 6.99 25.99 -19.46
C GLN A 993 5.92 26.99 -18.98
N GLY A 994 5.83 28.17 -19.58
CA GLY A 994 5.08 29.27 -19.02
C GLY A 994 5.79 29.95 -17.85
N SER A 995 5.11 30.89 -17.19
CA SER A 995 5.66 31.66 -16.07
C SER A 995 4.55 32.22 -15.18
N PHE A 996 4.75 32.26 -13.87
CA PHE A 996 3.87 32.98 -12.92
C PHE A 996 4.32 34.44 -12.67
N TYR A 997 5.46 34.87 -13.23
CA TYR A 997 5.90 36.25 -13.14
C TYR A 997 4.96 37.19 -13.91
N PRO A 998 4.85 38.46 -13.50
CA PRO A 998 4.06 39.45 -14.24
C PRO A 998 4.62 39.66 -15.66
N PRO A 999 3.79 40.08 -16.63
CA PRO A 999 4.24 40.39 -17.97
C PRO A 999 5.33 41.46 -17.98
N THR A 1000 6.36 41.25 -18.79
CA THR A 1000 7.44 42.23 -18.99
C THR A 1000 6.95 43.36 -19.91
N ASP A 1001 7.70 44.46 -19.96
CA ASP A 1001 7.43 45.55 -20.91
C ASP A 1001 7.43 45.06 -22.36
N THR A 1002 8.29 44.09 -22.70
CA THR A 1002 8.29 43.46 -24.03
C THR A 1002 6.98 42.74 -24.34
N HIS A 1003 6.41 42.03 -23.37
CA HIS A 1003 5.10 41.39 -23.55
C HIS A 1003 4.00 42.44 -23.78
N GLN A 1004 4.03 43.56 -23.04
CA GLN A 1004 3.06 44.62 -23.18
C GLN A 1004 3.20 45.35 -24.54
N GLN A 1005 4.42 45.63 -24.97
CA GLN A 1005 4.69 46.23 -26.29
C GLN A 1005 4.23 45.33 -27.44
N ARG A 1006 4.54 44.02 -27.38
CA ARG A 1006 4.08 43.06 -28.39
C ARG A 1006 2.55 42.98 -28.45
N TYR A 1007 1.90 42.96 -27.28
CA TYR A 1007 0.43 42.98 -27.20
C TYR A 1007 -0.14 44.23 -27.81
N GLY A 1008 0.41 45.43 -27.51
CA GLY A 1008 0.01 46.68 -28.08
C GLY A 1008 0.17 46.74 -29.63
N GLN A 1009 1.24 46.13 -30.18
CA GLN A 1009 1.41 45.97 -31.62
C GLN A 1009 0.31 45.13 -32.27
N LEU A 1010 -0.06 43.98 -31.62
CA LEU A 1010 -1.15 43.13 -32.12
C LEU A 1010 -2.50 43.85 -32.09
N VAL A 1011 -2.78 44.63 -31.04
CA VAL A 1011 -3.99 45.45 -30.94
C VAL A 1011 -4.00 46.52 -32.02
N GLY A 1012 -2.87 47.22 -32.30
CA GLY A 1012 -2.75 48.18 -33.38
C GLY A 1012 -3.05 47.60 -34.77
N LEU A 1013 -2.45 46.44 -35.09
CA LEU A 1013 -2.74 45.71 -36.33
C LEU A 1013 -4.21 45.25 -36.41
N TRP A 1014 -4.84 44.94 -35.31
CA TRP A 1014 -6.26 44.57 -35.26
C TRP A 1014 -7.18 45.77 -35.55
N GLU A 1015 -6.89 46.97 -35.03
CA GLU A 1015 -7.64 48.19 -35.32
C GLU A 1015 -7.52 48.60 -36.80
N GLU A 1016 -6.36 48.39 -37.45
CA GLU A 1016 -6.23 48.56 -38.90
C GLU A 1016 -7.14 47.60 -39.68
N VAL A 1017 -7.25 46.34 -39.26
CA VAL A 1017 -8.17 45.35 -39.88
C VAL A 1017 -9.62 45.82 -39.74
N ARG A 1018 -10.03 46.27 -38.57
CA ARG A 1018 -11.39 46.75 -38.30
C ARG A 1018 -11.76 48.01 -39.08
N SER A 1019 -10.83 48.91 -39.28
CA SER A 1019 -11.06 50.11 -40.09
C SER A 1019 -11.21 49.79 -41.59
N SER A 1020 -10.47 48.82 -42.09
CA SER A 1020 -10.58 48.32 -43.45
C SER A 1020 -11.86 47.51 -43.73
N ASP A 1021 -12.46 46.92 -42.74
CA ASP A 1021 -13.72 46.14 -42.80
C ASP A 1021 -14.96 47.08 -42.85
N ASN A 1022 -14.84 48.36 -42.43
CA ASN A 1022 -15.89 49.38 -42.43
C ASN A 1022 -15.83 50.33 -43.69
N GLU A 1023 -14.77 50.21 -44.48
CA GLU A 1023 -14.65 50.87 -45.81
C GLU A 1023 -15.05 49.88 -46.92
#